data_3fa11c6883d4f367650b787cfbe5902c
#
_entry.id   3fa11c6883d4f367650b787cfbe5902c
#
_cell.length_a   1.000
_cell.length_b   1.000
_cell.length_c   1.000
_cell.angle_alpha   90.00
_cell.angle_beta   90.00
_cell.angle_gamma   90.00
#
_symmetry.space_group_name_H-M   'P 1'
#
loop_
_entity.id
_entity.type
_entity.pdbx_description
1 polymer ?
#
loop_
_entity_poly.entity_id
_entity_poly.type
_entity_poly.pdbx_seq_one_letter_code
_entity_poly.pdbx_strand_id
1 'polypeptide(L)'
;MEYTAQNLEYAVSVFYNGEQAERTKAHTWLTTAQRAPEAWNFVWELMQPTKGTEIQFYAATTLHTKILRCWNEVPEESYEELKQKLLQAVIGYAKGPIIVTNRLCISLAAFILQQGSKDLAEILRPLSTPENASLLLEVLTVIPEEYTSMTMRTALRSKNRAALNQASHMVLDDMLRCLQTAFNDYSKEPPNKATILSWTNAANCAASWLNIDGEDSLECGATTLPERLTLCRALQTAVHVLYTWSSQCSDGAVETCEACLLCLRAAATTGAADRYPAAALQLMADLAALADRVLQTPLDIDTPDWINEELVTALVTCCVAACECHTRALVLAVEGVESDAAGGGAARLLQLMLAAQAAPGHYPLHETRSNLLFSLWYTLQDEILNMADGKSKINPIWQDVFTQLLLALIKKSEMPAESALSRDDQELLRCYRQDVSDAVMYCFSILGDRCWEVTAGAYAAANTEAAREAALHVFASLADAAPHGRYPPPLAELLQHALRVAATPQANPRALPTALECLGSYASWLGSLEGEEGGAAAALAGACVRAAGAALPHSPAAAALALRKLCADCSAPAAALAADIVFVTQNADVGRDLWTRRQLLSAAGAALAASELTRAAPLLRTLADQLAAELTQKANSSGRGAGCGAAKGCVALMGALAPAPALAAHLLRALLPALALLPQHQHLVEPMFNILKHSLSSLMADCLPMINEIGELTVAGFKLHPCPAGLDVVKLIVLFAADEWGGACDVTRECVCAAARTLATDAAAAPDLADALYTLLLALTRKKPHTLDWIDPVLHDLVNLACECVRVWESGGARAACGWLAALAARRTNALRPAAPALAHQAICTIGGAAPRAQLEALTELLLALNRAQWTEAKEGEGLGSWLAAALAPPGFPTAHATPAHKNKFLTNVIKERSSKRRLLETVQEFSLACRGLIDTEYARQTLAAKSIVA
;
A
#
# COMPACT_ATOMS: atom_id res chain seq x y z
N MET A 1 28.56 -12.99 29.92
CA MET A 1 27.86 -13.52 31.12
C MET A 1 27.34 -14.90 30.76
N GLU A 2 27.49 -15.87 31.64
CA GLU A 2 26.87 -17.19 31.50
C GLU A 2 25.36 -17.10 31.67
N TYR A 3 24.61 -17.98 31.01
CA TYR A 3 23.15 -18.01 31.07
C TYR A 3 22.62 -18.74 32.32
N THR A 4 23.00 -18.23 33.50
CA THR A 4 22.48 -18.75 34.79
C THR A 4 21.14 -18.09 35.13
N ALA A 5 20.29 -18.74 35.86
CA ALA A 5 18.98 -18.23 36.30
C ALA A 5 19.12 -16.82 36.95
N GLN A 6 20.11 -16.65 37.80
CA GLN A 6 20.37 -15.39 38.49
C GLN A 6 20.75 -14.24 37.54
N ASN A 7 21.61 -14.52 36.54
CA ASN A 7 21.98 -13.51 35.50
C ASN A 7 20.79 -13.16 34.64
N LEU A 8 19.94 -14.13 34.31
CA LEU A 8 18.72 -13.91 33.52
C LEU A 8 17.70 -13.07 34.29
N GLU A 9 17.47 -13.35 35.57
CA GLU A 9 16.59 -12.54 36.42
C GLU A 9 17.08 -11.09 36.51
N TYR A 10 18.38 -10.90 36.70
CA TYR A 10 18.97 -9.57 36.71
C TYR A 10 18.76 -8.85 35.35
N ALA A 11 19.05 -9.55 34.24
CA ALA A 11 18.88 -8.97 32.92
C ALA A 11 17.41 -8.62 32.60
N VAL A 12 16.45 -9.46 33.02
CA VAL A 12 15.00 -9.15 32.90
C VAL A 12 14.66 -7.92 33.72
N SER A 13 15.15 -7.83 34.96
CA SER A 13 14.94 -6.64 35.79
C SER A 13 15.51 -5.36 35.15
N VAL A 14 16.72 -5.43 34.55
CA VAL A 14 17.32 -4.30 33.84
C VAL A 14 16.52 -3.95 32.59
N PHE A 15 15.98 -4.93 31.89
CA PHE A 15 15.15 -4.69 30.71
C PHE A 15 13.87 -3.91 31.03
N TYR A 16 13.21 -4.21 32.14
CA TYR A 16 11.98 -3.50 32.53
C TYR A 16 12.25 -2.16 33.23
N ASN A 17 13.30 -2.08 34.07
CA ASN A 17 13.50 -0.95 34.99
C ASN A 17 14.76 -0.11 34.74
N GLY A 18 15.64 -0.51 33.79
CA GLY A 18 16.91 0.15 33.49
C GLY A 18 16.79 1.39 32.60
N GLU A 19 17.89 2.10 32.44
CA GLU A 19 18.00 3.21 31.48
C GLU A 19 18.01 2.69 30.02
N GLN A 20 17.63 3.56 29.06
CA GLN A 20 17.44 3.17 27.65
C GLN A 20 18.65 2.41 27.05
N ALA A 21 19.87 2.85 27.33
CA ALA A 21 21.08 2.19 26.82
C ALA A 21 21.34 0.80 27.42
N GLU A 22 20.99 0.64 28.72
CA GLU A 22 21.10 -0.64 29.41
C GLU A 22 19.99 -1.60 29.00
N ARG A 23 18.77 -1.10 28.82
CA ARG A 23 17.63 -1.86 28.30
C ARG A 23 17.94 -2.46 26.94
N THR A 24 18.56 -1.70 26.03
CA THR A 24 18.95 -2.20 24.72
C THR A 24 19.99 -3.35 24.80
N LYS A 25 20.97 -3.19 25.69
CA LYS A 25 21.98 -4.26 25.92
C LYS A 25 21.36 -5.50 26.54
N ALA A 26 20.51 -5.32 27.55
CA ALA A 26 19.78 -6.42 28.20
C ALA A 26 18.89 -7.15 27.22
N HIS A 27 18.13 -6.45 26.39
CA HIS A 27 17.30 -7.02 25.32
C HIS A 27 18.11 -7.87 24.36
N THR A 28 19.23 -7.36 23.84
CA THR A 28 20.08 -8.10 22.91
C THR A 28 20.65 -9.37 23.54
N TRP A 29 21.10 -9.29 24.79
CA TRP A 29 21.62 -10.43 25.53
C TRP A 29 20.55 -11.48 25.84
N LEU A 30 19.36 -11.04 26.31
CA LEU A 30 18.20 -11.91 26.56
C LEU A 30 17.72 -12.62 25.29
N THR A 31 17.68 -11.91 24.16
CA THR A 31 17.32 -12.49 22.85
C THR A 31 18.32 -13.56 22.40
N THR A 32 19.60 -13.38 22.71
CA THR A 32 20.64 -14.39 22.44
C THR A 32 20.47 -15.60 23.36
N ALA A 33 20.21 -15.35 24.65
CA ALA A 33 19.97 -16.41 25.64
C ALA A 33 18.78 -17.31 25.27
N GLN A 34 17.72 -16.77 24.70
CA GLN A 34 16.56 -17.52 24.24
C GLN A 34 16.89 -18.63 23.21
N ARG A 35 17.97 -18.47 22.46
CA ARG A 35 18.39 -19.42 21.42
C ARG A 35 19.50 -20.36 21.88
N ALA A 36 20.08 -20.10 23.04
CA ALA A 36 21.15 -20.93 23.57
C ALA A 36 20.63 -22.34 23.95
N PRO A 37 21.46 -23.41 23.84
CA PRO A 37 21.06 -24.76 24.22
C PRO A 37 20.61 -24.86 25.71
N GLU A 38 21.26 -24.09 26.58
CA GLU A 38 20.94 -24.02 28.02
C GLU A 38 19.50 -23.56 28.30
N ALA A 39 18.87 -22.91 27.35
CA ALA A 39 17.49 -22.41 27.52
C ALA A 39 16.49 -23.52 27.78
N TRP A 40 16.70 -24.75 27.29
CA TRP A 40 15.85 -25.91 27.60
C TRP A 40 15.84 -26.28 29.09
N ASN A 41 16.87 -25.85 29.84
CA ASN A 41 16.98 -26.14 31.28
C ASN A 41 16.54 -24.95 32.13
N PHE A 42 17.09 -23.74 31.87
CA PHE A 42 16.83 -22.62 32.74
C PHE A 42 15.37 -22.12 32.69
N VAL A 43 14.62 -22.35 31.60
CA VAL A 43 13.20 -21.96 31.54
C VAL A 43 12.37 -22.55 32.68
N TRP A 44 12.65 -23.79 33.09
CA TRP A 44 11.92 -24.43 34.18
C TRP A 44 12.30 -23.89 35.56
N GLU A 45 13.53 -23.41 35.75
CA GLU A 45 13.96 -22.72 36.98
C GLU A 45 13.31 -21.33 37.08
N LEU A 46 13.22 -20.59 35.98
CA LEU A 46 12.61 -19.27 35.95
C LEU A 46 11.09 -19.31 36.04
N MET A 47 10.44 -20.42 35.67
CA MET A 47 8.99 -20.61 35.75
C MET A 47 8.48 -21.00 37.14
N GLN A 48 9.30 -21.00 38.18
CA GLN A 48 8.82 -21.33 39.51
C GLN A 48 7.85 -20.26 40.06
N PRO A 49 6.78 -20.65 40.80
CA PRO A 49 5.77 -19.72 41.34
C PRO A 49 6.34 -18.65 42.27
N THR A 50 7.54 -18.82 42.76
CA THR A 50 8.24 -17.90 43.67
C THR A 50 8.89 -16.72 42.91
N LYS A 51 8.97 -16.78 41.58
CA LYS A 51 9.57 -15.74 40.74
C LYS A 51 8.55 -14.70 40.33
N GLY A 52 9.02 -13.49 39.97
CA GLY A 52 8.15 -12.39 39.48
C GLY A 52 7.49 -12.73 38.13
N THR A 53 6.34 -12.09 37.86
CA THR A 53 5.56 -12.33 36.64
C THR A 53 6.35 -12.08 35.37
N GLU A 54 7.20 -11.06 35.34
CA GLU A 54 8.04 -10.68 34.18
C GLU A 54 9.06 -11.77 33.86
N ILE A 55 9.62 -12.41 34.92
CA ILE A 55 10.59 -13.50 34.81
C ILE A 55 9.90 -14.76 34.27
N GLN A 56 8.73 -15.07 34.82
CA GLN A 56 7.91 -16.22 34.38
C GLN A 56 7.45 -16.02 32.92
N PHE A 57 7.06 -14.82 32.55
CA PHE A 57 6.66 -14.49 31.17
C PHE A 57 7.85 -14.61 30.20
N TYR A 58 9.04 -14.13 30.60
CA TYR A 58 10.26 -14.33 29.82
C TYR A 58 10.57 -15.82 29.62
N ALA A 59 10.44 -16.63 30.67
CA ALA A 59 10.67 -18.08 30.59
C ALA A 59 9.67 -18.76 29.65
N ALA A 60 8.37 -18.47 29.75
CA ALA A 60 7.33 -18.99 28.88
C ALA A 60 7.54 -18.57 27.42
N THR A 61 7.95 -17.31 27.17
CA THR A 61 8.27 -16.79 25.83
C THR A 61 9.53 -17.45 25.27
N THR A 62 10.53 -17.73 26.11
CA THR A 62 11.74 -18.46 25.73
C THR A 62 11.41 -19.89 25.33
N LEU A 63 10.56 -20.57 26.09
CA LEU A 63 10.11 -21.92 25.79
C LEU A 63 9.40 -22.00 24.42
N HIS A 64 8.48 -21.09 24.16
CA HIS A 64 7.83 -20.97 22.86
C HIS A 64 8.84 -20.75 21.72
N THR A 65 9.79 -19.83 21.91
CA THR A 65 10.85 -19.55 20.92
C THR A 65 11.72 -20.78 20.65
N LYS A 66 12.07 -21.55 21.67
CA LYS A 66 12.83 -22.80 21.54
C LYS A 66 12.05 -23.85 20.75
N ILE A 67 10.78 -24.04 21.05
CA ILE A 67 9.93 -25.00 20.32
C ILE A 67 9.81 -24.60 18.84
N LEU A 68 9.65 -23.33 18.55
CA LEU A 68 9.51 -22.85 17.17
C LEU A 68 10.80 -22.93 16.36
N ARG A 69 11.93 -22.55 16.95
CA ARG A 69 13.16 -22.27 16.20
C ARG A 69 14.29 -23.28 16.41
N CYS A 70 14.25 -24.01 17.49
CA CYS A 70 15.30 -24.92 17.90
C CYS A 70 14.80 -26.36 18.09
N TRP A 71 13.69 -26.72 17.42
CA TRP A 71 13.07 -28.05 17.54
C TRP A 71 14.04 -29.22 17.29
N ASN A 72 14.97 -29.06 16.35
CA ASN A 72 15.98 -30.07 16.01
C ASN A 72 16.97 -30.38 17.15
N GLU A 73 16.99 -29.58 18.23
CA GLU A 73 17.81 -29.84 19.41
C GLU A 73 17.15 -30.87 20.36
N VAL A 74 15.85 -31.13 20.20
CA VAL A 74 15.12 -32.10 21.07
C VAL A 74 15.13 -33.46 20.39
N PRO A 75 15.75 -34.48 21.05
CA PRO A 75 15.67 -35.85 20.57
C PRO A 75 14.24 -36.41 20.64
N GLU A 76 13.88 -37.29 19.72
CA GLU A 76 12.51 -37.87 19.68
C GLU A 76 12.14 -38.61 20.97
N GLU A 77 13.11 -39.25 21.63
CA GLU A 77 12.90 -39.94 22.91
C GLU A 77 12.48 -38.97 24.03
N SER A 78 12.82 -37.69 23.92
CA SER A 78 12.50 -36.66 24.93
C SER A 78 11.15 -35.98 24.70
N TYR A 79 10.45 -36.26 23.61
CA TYR A 79 9.17 -35.61 23.31
C TYR A 79 8.10 -35.88 24.37
N GLU A 80 8.02 -37.09 24.87
CA GLU A 80 7.04 -37.43 25.90
C GLU A 80 7.33 -36.72 27.23
N GLU A 81 8.59 -36.65 27.65
CA GLU A 81 8.99 -35.87 28.82
C GLU A 81 8.67 -34.39 28.70
N LEU A 82 8.98 -33.80 27.54
CA LEU A 82 8.68 -32.38 27.28
C LEU A 82 7.18 -32.13 27.26
N LYS A 83 6.38 -33.03 26.67
CA LYS A 83 4.91 -32.96 26.69
C LYS A 83 4.37 -32.95 28.12
N GLN A 84 4.85 -33.86 28.96
CA GLN A 84 4.40 -33.93 30.35
C GLN A 84 4.77 -32.68 31.16
N LYS A 85 5.97 -32.13 30.95
CA LYS A 85 6.41 -30.88 31.58
C LYS A 85 5.55 -29.69 31.13
N LEU A 86 5.23 -29.59 29.83
CA LEU A 86 4.35 -28.54 29.29
C LEU A 86 2.93 -28.64 29.88
N LEU A 87 2.33 -29.82 29.87
CA LEU A 87 1.00 -30.05 30.46
C LEU A 87 0.96 -29.72 31.95
N GLN A 88 1.99 -30.17 32.71
CA GLN A 88 2.12 -29.82 34.13
C GLN A 88 2.26 -28.31 34.36
N ALA A 89 3.04 -27.61 33.50
CA ALA A 89 3.18 -26.17 33.59
C ALA A 89 1.86 -25.46 33.31
N VAL A 90 1.14 -25.82 32.23
CA VAL A 90 -0.18 -25.25 31.90
C VAL A 90 -1.16 -25.44 33.07
N ILE A 91 -1.28 -26.64 33.58
CA ILE A 91 -2.17 -26.95 34.73
C ILE A 91 -1.72 -26.21 35.99
N GLY A 92 -0.41 -26.17 36.28
CA GLY A 92 0.14 -25.50 37.45
C GLY A 92 -0.12 -23.98 37.45
N TYR A 93 -0.22 -23.37 36.27
CA TYR A 93 -0.51 -21.94 36.11
C TYR A 93 -2.00 -21.62 35.89
N ALA A 94 -2.91 -22.56 36.03
CA ALA A 94 -4.37 -22.36 35.87
C ALA A 94 -4.93 -21.17 36.65
N LYS A 95 -4.35 -20.88 37.83
CA LYS A 95 -4.71 -19.73 38.69
C LYS A 95 -3.60 -18.69 38.77
N GLY A 96 -2.60 -18.79 37.89
CA GLY A 96 -1.47 -17.86 37.82
C GLY A 96 -1.78 -16.58 37.01
N PRO A 97 -0.73 -15.79 36.73
CA PRO A 97 -0.87 -14.61 35.87
C PRO A 97 -1.31 -15.00 34.45
N ILE A 98 -2.41 -14.41 33.97
CA ILE A 98 -3.06 -14.75 32.69
C ILE A 98 -2.10 -14.68 31.51
N ILE A 99 -1.18 -13.69 31.49
CA ILE A 99 -0.19 -13.53 30.40
C ILE A 99 0.80 -14.71 30.34
N VAL A 100 1.12 -15.32 31.46
CA VAL A 100 2.01 -16.49 31.54
C VAL A 100 1.25 -17.73 31.10
N THR A 101 0.02 -17.91 31.61
CA THR A 101 -0.86 -19.04 31.27
C THR A 101 -1.12 -19.08 29.76
N ASN A 102 -1.50 -17.95 29.15
CA ASN A 102 -1.74 -17.87 27.69
C ASN A 102 -0.47 -18.20 26.91
N ARG A 103 0.69 -17.71 27.33
CA ARG A 103 1.96 -18.02 26.66
C ARG A 103 2.35 -19.51 26.79
N LEU A 104 2.01 -20.15 27.87
CA LEU A 104 2.19 -21.61 28.05
C LEU A 104 1.22 -22.41 27.17
N CYS A 105 -0.03 -21.98 27.05
CA CYS A 105 -1.01 -22.58 26.13
C CYS A 105 -0.52 -22.49 24.67
N ILE A 106 0.00 -21.35 24.25
CA ILE A 106 0.62 -21.16 22.93
C ILE A 106 1.85 -22.08 22.76
N SER A 107 2.68 -22.23 23.81
CA SER A 107 3.85 -23.12 23.75
C SER A 107 3.43 -24.59 23.61
N LEU A 108 2.35 -25.01 24.27
CA LEU A 108 1.78 -26.35 24.12
C LEU A 108 1.20 -26.55 22.71
N ALA A 109 0.50 -25.55 22.16
CA ALA A 109 -0.01 -25.59 20.79
C ALA A 109 1.15 -25.74 19.79
N ALA A 110 2.21 -24.93 19.93
CA ALA A 110 3.40 -25.03 19.08
C ALA A 110 4.07 -26.40 19.17
N PHE A 111 4.15 -27.01 20.38
CA PHE A 111 4.66 -28.34 20.58
C PHE A 111 3.83 -29.38 19.82
N ILE A 112 2.51 -29.35 19.96
CA ILE A 112 1.58 -30.27 19.26
C ILE A 112 1.79 -30.20 17.76
N LEU A 113 1.90 -29.00 17.22
CA LEU A 113 2.10 -28.75 15.79
C LEU A 113 3.49 -29.18 15.29
N GLN A 114 4.55 -29.02 16.09
CA GLN A 114 5.90 -29.49 15.74
C GLN A 114 6.01 -31.00 15.74
N GLN A 115 5.36 -31.65 16.70
CA GLN A 115 5.31 -33.13 16.78
C GLN A 115 4.46 -33.71 15.63
N GLY A 116 3.45 -32.95 15.17
CA GLY A 116 2.55 -33.40 14.10
C GLY A 116 1.75 -34.65 14.54
N SER A 117 1.14 -34.62 15.70
CA SER A 117 0.32 -35.74 16.22
C SER A 117 -0.95 -35.90 15.38
N LYS A 118 -1.42 -37.15 15.26
CA LYS A 118 -2.70 -37.48 14.62
C LYS A 118 -3.88 -37.48 15.59
N ASP A 119 -3.63 -37.54 16.88
CA ASP A 119 -4.66 -37.64 17.92
C ASP A 119 -4.52 -36.49 18.94
N LEU A 120 -5.20 -35.38 18.63
CA LEU A 120 -5.29 -34.23 19.52
C LEU A 120 -6.01 -34.55 20.82
N ALA A 121 -7.02 -35.43 20.79
CA ALA A 121 -7.83 -35.76 21.95
C ALA A 121 -6.99 -36.55 23.00
N GLU A 122 -6.08 -37.42 22.55
CA GLU A 122 -5.18 -38.14 23.47
C GLU A 122 -4.22 -37.19 24.20
N ILE A 123 -3.63 -36.21 23.46
CA ILE A 123 -2.69 -35.22 24.04
C ILE A 123 -3.41 -34.34 25.06
N LEU A 124 -4.62 -33.86 24.73
CA LEU A 124 -5.40 -32.92 25.53
C LEU A 124 -6.23 -33.62 26.66
N ARG A 125 -6.25 -34.95 26.70
CA ARG A 125 -6.98 -35.71 27.76
C ARG A 125 -6.73 -35.21 29.20
N PRO A 126 -5.50 -34.85 29.63
CA PRO A 126 -5.26 -34.31 30.96
C PRO A 126 -5.98 -32.99 31.26
N LEU A 127 -6.30 -32.21 30.21
CA LEU A 127 -7.04 -30.98 30.34
C LEU A 127 -8.57 -31.18 30.28
N SER A 128 -9.05 -32.39 29.92
CA SER A 128 -10.49 -32.68 29.73
C SER A 128 -11.23 -32.93 31.05
N THR A 129 -10.79 -32.30 32.13
CA THR A 129 -11.47 -32.34 33.43
C THR A 129 -12.26 -31.05 33.66
N PRO A 130 -13.37 -31.06 34.41
CA PRO A 130 -14.17 -29.88 34.71
C PRO A 130 -13.35 -28.71 35.30
N GLU A 131 -12.31 -29.04 36.07
CA GLU A 131 -11.42 -28.07 36.73
C GLU A 131 -10.51 -27.34 35.72
N ASN A 132 -10.15 -27.99 34.59
CA ASN A 132 -9.25 -27.49 33.58
C ASN A 132 -9.99 -27.08 32.29
N ALA A 133 -11.31 -27.06 32.30
CA ALA A 133 -12.12 -26.78 31.09
C ALA A 133 -11.76 -25.43 30.41
N SER A 134 -11.44 -24.39 31.18
CA SER A 134 -11.01 -23.11 30.66
C SER A 134 -9.64 -23.17 29.97
N LEU A 135 -8.70 -23.96 30.52
CA LEU A 135 -7.39 -24.18 29.90
C LEU A 135 -7.50 -25.00 28.61
N LEU A 136 -8.35 -26.02 28.61
CA LEU A 136 -8.63 -26.79 27.40
C LEU A 136 -9.15 -25.90 26.29
N LEU A 137 -10.11 -25.05 26.63
CA LEU A 137 -10.71 -24.13 25.66
C LEU A 137 -9.67 -23.11 25.13
N GLU A 138 -8.81 -22.56 25.99
CA GLU A 138 -7.70 -21.68 25.59
C GLU A 138 -6.73 -22.40 24.64
N VAL A 139 -6.30 -23.63 24.99
CA VAL A 139 -5.40 -24.41 24.11
C VAL A 139 -6.07 -24.72 22.78
N LEU A 140 -7.35 -25.10 22.77
CA LEU A 140 -8.12 -25.31 21.53
C LEU A 140 -8.21 -24.06 20.69
N THR A 141 -8.38 -22.88 21.30
CA THR A 141 -8.44 -21.60 20.60
C THR A 141 -7.12 -21.26 19.92
N VAL A 142 -5.99 -21.44 20.61
CA VAL A 142 -4.68 -21.02 20.09
C VAL A 142 -4.04 -22.03 19.12
N ILE A 143 -4.47 -23.30 19.05
CA ILE A 143 -3.90 -24.29 18.12
C ILE A 143 -4.07 -23.86 16.64
N PRO A 144 -5.26 -23.47 16.15
CA PRO A 144 -5.41 -23.01 14.77
C PRO A 144 -4.67 -21.70 14.49
N GLU A 145 -4.64 -20.77 15.45
CA GLU A 145 -3.91 -19.52 15.34
C GLU A 145 -2.41 -19.73 15.15
N GLU A 146 -1.84 -20.63 16.00
CA GLU A 146 -0.43 -21.00 15.92
C GLU A 146 -0.12 -21.77 14.61
N TYR A 147 -1.05 -22.64 14.16
CA TYR A 147 -0.92 -23.32 12.88
C TYR A 147 -0.84 -22.32 11.70
N THR A 148 -1.62 -21.26 11.72
CA THR A 148 -1.62 -20.22 10.69
C THR A 148 -0.34 -19.40 10.74
N SER A 149 0.16 -19.06 11.92
CA SER A 149 1.34 -18.21 12.12
C SER A 149 2.68 -18.93 11.92
N MET A 150 2.73 -20.25 12.17
CA MET A 150 3.97 -21.04 12.12
C MET A 150 4.46 -21.30 10.71
N THR A 151 5.74 -21.05 10.48
CA THR A 151 6.45 -21.54 9.29
C THR A 151 6.88 -22.97 9.47
N MET A 152 6.30 -23.91 8.74
CA MET A 152 6.62 -25.33 8.82
C MET A 152 6.82 -25.96 7.44
N ARG A 153 7.47 -27.14 7.39
CA ARG A 153 7.65 -27.89 6.15
C ARG A 153 6.31 -28.38 5.61
N THR A 154 6.17 -28.42 4.28
CA THR A 154 4.92 -28.79 3.59
C THR A 154 4.33 -30.11 4.07
N ALA A 155 5.16 -31.14 4.29
CA ALA A 155 4.69 -32.44 4.78
C ALA A 155 4.09 -32.36 6.19
N LEU A 156 4.73 -31.61 7.11
CA LEU A 156 4.24 -31.40 8.45
C LEU A 156 2.96 -30.54 8.46
N ARG A 157 2.92 -29.50 7.61
CA ARG A 157 1.74 -28.63 7.45
C ARG A 157 0.54 -29.44 6.95
N SER A 158 0.72 -30.29 5.92
CA SER A 158 -0.35 -31.16 5.42
C SER A 158 -0.83 -32.17 6.47
N LYS A 159 0.10 -32.73 7.27
CA LYS A 159 -0.25 -33.64 8.35
C LYS A 159 -1.07 -32.96 9.44
N ASN A 160 -0.64 -31.77 9.88
CA ASN A 160 -1.36 -30.95 10.86
C ASN A 160 -2.74 -30.52 10.34
N ARG A 161 -2.82 -30.07 9.07
CA ARG A 161 -4.09 -29.71 8.45
C ARG A 161 -5.09 -30.87 8.46
N ALA A 162 -4.65 -32.07 8.11
CA ALA A 162 -5.51 -33.24 8.14
C ALA A 162 -6.00 -33.55 9.57
N ALA A 163 -5.13 -33.44 10.59
CA ALA A 163 -5.51 -33.67 11.98
C ALA A 163 -6.49 -32.60 12.50
N LEU A 164 -6.25 -31.33 12.16
CA LEU A 164 -7.13 -30.21 12.54
C LEU A 164 -8.51 -30.34 11.85
N ASN A 165 -8.55 -30.64 10.56
CA ASN A 165 -9.81 -30.85 9.83
C ASN A 165 -10.61 -32.04 10.40
N GLN A 166 -9.94 -33.10 10.82
CA GLN A 166 -10.60 -34.23 11.48
C GLN A 166 -11.21 -33.84 12.84
N ALA A 167 -10.54 -32.98 13.59
CA ALA A 167 -11.02 -32.50 14.90
C ALA A 167 -12.08 -31.41 14.81
N SER A 168 -12.12 -30.64 13.71
CA SER A 168 -12.97 -29.45 13.54
C SER A 168 -14.44 -29.71 13.80
N HIS A 169 -15.02 -30.79 13.28
CA HIS A 169 -16.45 -31.09 13.48
C HIS A 169 -16.78 -31.27 14.97
N MET A 170 -15.95 -32.01 15.70
CA MET A 170 -16.16 -32.26 17.13
C MET A 170 -16.04 -30.97 17.94
N VAL A 171 -15.01 -30.15 17.65
CA VAL A 171 -14.79 -28.90 18.37
C VAL A 171 -15.93 -27.92 18.10
N LEU A 172 -16.33 -27.75 16.84
CA LEU A 172 -17.44 -26.85 16.48
C LEU A 172 -18.78 -27.31 17.08
N ASP A 173 -19.04 -28.63 17.17
CA ASP A 173 -20.21 -29.18 17.83
C ASP A 173 -20.18 -28.92 19.35
N ASP A 174 -19.00 -28.99 19.98
CA ASP A 174 -18.85 -28.65 21.40
C ASP A 174 -19.08 -27.17 21.66
N MET A 175 -18.55 -26.27 20.77
CA MET A 175 -18.81 -24.84 20.87
C MET A 175 -20.28 -24.50 20.64
N LEU A 176 -20.93 -25.16 19.67
CA LEU A 176 -22.37 -25.04 19.47
C LEU A 176 -23.16 -25.42 20.73
N ARG A 177 -22.79 -26.53 21.37
CA ARG A 177 -23.44 -26.96 22.65
C ARG A 177 -23.24 -25.93 23.77
N CYS A 178 -22.05 -25.35 23.90
CA CYS A 178 -21.78 -24.29 24.86
C CYS A 178 -22.66 -23.06 24.62
N LEU A 179 -22.87 -22.68 23.37
CA LEU A 179 -23.73 -21.57 23.01
C LEU A 179 -25.23 -21.87 23.24
N GLN A 180 -25.67 -23.12 23.00
CA GLN A 180 -27.10 -23.50 23.07
C GLN A 180 -27.59 -23.79 24.48
N THR A 181 -26.75 -24.20 25.43
CA THR A 181 -27.14 -24.65 26.77
C THR A 181 -27.94 -23.65 27.58
N ALA A 182 -28.10 -22.47 27.10
CA ALA A 182 -28.64 -21.36 27.89
C ALA A 182 -29.89 -20.69 27.30
N PHE A 183 -30.28 -20.97 26.03
CA PHE A 183 -31.33 -20.15 25.37
C PHE A 183 -32.72 -20.25 25.96
N ASN A 184 -33.10 -21.36 26.57
CA ASN A 184 -34.45 -21.58 27.13
C ASN A 184 -34.67 -20.81 28.44
N ASP A 185 -33.63 -20.44 29.17
CA ASP A 185 -33.70 -19.81 30.48
C ASP A 185 -33.74 -18.27 30.42
N TYR A 186 -33.23 -17.67 29.34
CA TYR A 186 -33.03 -16.20 29.21
C TYR A 186 -34.25 -15.43 28.65
N SER A 187 -35.37 -16.07 28.46
CA SER A 187 -36.62 -15.36 28.21
C SER A 187 -37.18 -14.65 29.45
N LYS A 188 -36.71 -15.00 30.65
CA LYS A 188 -37.23 -14.48 31.92
C LYS A 188 -36.18 -13.75 32.78
N GLU A 189 -34.90 -14.06 32.63
CA GLU A 189 -33.79 -13.48 33.42
C GLU A 189 -32.58 -13.19 32.54
N PRO A 190 -31.83 -12.10 32.86
CA PRO A 190 -30.59 -11.79 32.09
C PRO A 190 -29.50 -12.84 32.30
N PRO A 191 -28.62 -13.07 31.28
CA PRO A 191 -27.51 -14.00 31.43
C PRO A 191 -26.53 -13.47 32.50
N ASN A 192 -26.02 -14.42 33.32
CA ASN A 192 -25.03 -14.09 34.32
C ASN A 192 -23.63 -13.97 33.71
N LYS A 193 -22.69 -13.38 34.47
CA LYS A 193 -21.32 -13.11 34.00
C LYS A 193 -20.56 -14.40 33.56
N ALA A 194 -20.81 -15.54 34.22
CA ALA A 194 -20.16 -16.81 33.84
C ALA A 194 -20.66 -17.33 32.48
N THR A 195 -21.96 -17.19 32.22
CA THR A 195 -22.56 -17.54 30.94
C THR A 195 -22.05 -16.63 29.80
N ILE A 196 -21.99 -15.34 30.04
CA ILE A 196 -21.46 -14.35 29.09
C ILE A 196 -20.01 -14.73 28.72
N LEU A 197 -19.15 -14.97 29.70
CA LEU A 197 -17.77 -15.40 29.48
C LEU A 197 -17.68 -16.74 28.73
N SER A 198 -18.55 -17.71 29.04
CA SER A 198 -18.62 -18.97 28.32
C SER A 198 -18.96 -18.80 26.84
N TRP A 199 -19.90 -17.89 26.52
CA TRP A 199 -20.23 -17.58 25.13
C TRP A 199 -19.08 -16.88 24.39
N THR A 200 -18.41 -15.93 25.05
CA THR A 200 -17.22 -15.28 24.47
C THR A 200 -16.15 -16.29 24.08
N ASN A 201 -15.81 -17.15 25.02
CA ASN A 201 -14.76 -18.17 24.80
C ASN A 201 -15.17 -19.20 23.74
N ALA A 202 -16.41 -19.63 23.73
CA ALA A 202 -16.93 -20.55 22.71
C ALA A 202 -16.92 -19.90 21.30
N ALA A 203 -17.31 -18.63 21.19
CA ALA A 203 -17.29 -17.89 19.94
C ALA A 203 -15.87 -17.69 19.41
N ASN A 204 -14.93 -17.30 20.28
CA ASN A 204 -13.52 -17.12 19.90
C ASN A 204 -12.88 -18.45 19.45
N CYS A 205 -13.15 -19.56 20.17
CA CYS A 205 -12.66 -20.87 19.78
C CYS A 205 -13.24 -21.30 18.43
N ALA A 206 -14.54 -21.16 18.22
CA ALA A 206 -15.18 -21.50 16.95
C ALA A 206 -14.63 -20.67 15.79
N ALA A 207 -14.42 -19.35 16.00
CA ALA A 207 -13.83 -18.46 15.00
C ALA A 207 -12.41 -18.90 14.60
N SER A 208 -11.57 -19.26 15.56
CA SER A 208 -10.21 -19.77 15.33
C SER A 208 -10.22 -21.04 14.46
N TRP A 209 -11.10 -21.99 14.74
CA TRP A 209 -11.23 -23.24 13.98
C TRP A 209 -11.83 -23.07 12.59
N LEU A 210 -12.67 -22.07 12.38
CA LEU A 210 -13.20 -21.72 11.06
C LEU A 210 -12.16 -21.06 10.17
N ASN A 211 -11.17 -20.38 10.72
CA ASN A 211 -10.12 -19.66 10.00
C ASN A 211 -8.82 -20.45 9.75
N ILE A 212 -8.81 -21.77 9.93
CA ILE A 212 -7.62 -22.63 9.76
C ILE A 212 -6.95 -22.47 8.39
N ASP A 213 -7.72 -22.31 7.33
CA ASP A 213 -7.22 -22.21 5.96
C ASP A 213 -6.95 -20.76 5.52
N GLY A 214 -7.22 -19.76 6.36
CA GLY A 214 -7.17 -18.33 6.04
C GLY A 214 -8.39 -17.84 5.25
N GLU A 215 -8.58 -16.52 5.22
CA GLU A 215 -9.72 -15.88 4.53
C GLU A 215 -9.70 -16.09 2.99
N ASP A 216 -8.52 -16.29 2.40
CA ASP A 216 -8.32 -16.43 0.94
C ASP A 216 -8.37 -17.90 0.43
N SER A 217 -8.69 -18.88 1.28
CA SER A 217 -8.66 -20.28 0.85
C SER A 217 -9.89 -20.62 0.03
N LEU A 218 -9.69 -20.88 -1.28
CA LEU A 218 -10.69 -21.45 -2.18
C LEU A 218 -11.01 -22.93 -1.90
N GLU A 219 -10.22 -23.57 -1.04
CA GLU A 219 -10.45 -24.95 -0.63
C GLU A 219 -11.52 -25.00 0.46
N CYS A 220 -12.46 -25.93 0.31
CA CYS A 220 -13.52 -26.16 1.29
C CYS A 220 -12.89 -26.43 2.66
N GLY A 221 -13.22 -25.63 3.67
CA GLY A 221 -12.94 -25.97 5.07
C GLY A 221 -13.53 -27.34 5.45
N ALA A 222 -13.21 -27.83 6.63
CA ALA A 222 -13.72 -29.11 7.13
C ALA A 222 -15.25 -29.20 7.15
N THR A 223 -15.95 -28.04 7.20
CA THR A 223 -17.42 -27.93 7.26
C THR A 223 -17.96 -27.06 6.12
N THR A 224 -19.16 -27.39 5.64
CA THR A 224 -19.88 -26.65 4.61
C THR A 224 -20.78 -25.56 5.23
N LEU A 225 -21.18 -24.53 4.44
CA LEU A 225 -22.09 -23.47 4.93
C LEU A 225 -23.43 -24.05 5.45
N PRO A 226 -24.10 -25.02 4.77
CA PRO A 226 -25.31 -25.65 5.31
C PRO A 226 -25.12 -26.28 6.70
N GLU A 227 -23.98 -26.94 6.93
CA GLU A 227 -23.67 -27.56 8.23
C GLU A 227 -23.49 -26.49 9.34
N ARG A 228 -22.98 -25.33 8.98
CA ARG A 228 -22.72 -24.22 9.92
C ARG A 228 -23.95 -23.35 10.23
N LEU A 229 -25.05 -23.46 9.49
CA LEU A 229 -26.25 -22.64 9.71
C LEU A 229 -26.78 -22.73 11.15
N THR A 230 -26.68 -23.89 11.81
CA THR A 230 -27.10 -24.05 13.20
C THR A 230 -26.20 -23.27 14.15
N LEU A 231 -24.88 -23.27 13.92
CA LEU A 231 -23.94 -22.45 14.66
C LEU A 231 -24.20 -20.96 14.44
N CYS A 232 -24.45 -20.53 13.18
CA CYS A 232 -24.79 -19.14 12.85
C CYS A 232 -26.01 -18.67 13.62
N ARG A 233 -27.05 -19.48 13.70
CA ARG A 233 -28.29 -19.16 14.45
C ARG A 233 -28.07 -19.09 15.94
N ALA A 234 -27.21 -19.98 16.49
CA ALA A 234 -26.86 -19.95 17.91
C ALA A 234 -26.12 -18.64 18.27
N LEU A 235 -25.15 -18.22 17.44
CA LEU A 235 -24.42 -16.96 17.60
C LEU A 235 -25.36 -15.73 17.50
N GLN A 236 -26.24 -15.71 16.51
CA GLN A 236 -27.24 -14.65 16.37
C GLN A 236 -28.20 -14.59 17.56
N THR A 237 -28.57 -15.75 18.11
CA THR A 237 -29.43 -15.81 19.29
C THR A 237 -28.72 -15.26 20.52
N ALA A 238 -27.42 -15.56 20.70
CA ALA A 238 -26.61 -14.99 21.77
C ALA A 238 -26.56 -13.46 21.70
N VAL A 239 -26.27 -12.92 20.51
CA VAL A 239 -26.30 -11.45 20.26
C VAL A 239 -27.68 -10.87 20.57
N HIS A 240 -28.75 -11.52 20.11
CA HIS A 240 -30.12 -11.08 20.36
C HIS A 240 -30.47 -11.05 21.84
N VAL A 241 -30.08 -12.08 22.60
CA VAL A 241 -30.33 -12.15 24.06
C VAL A 241 -29.60 -11.00 24.76
N LEU A 242 -28.31 -10.80 24.46
CA LEU A 242 -27.51 -9.71 25.02
C LEU A 242 -28.07 -8.33 24.65
N TYR A 243 -28.56 -8.15 23.43
CA TYR A 243 -29.22 -6.93 23.01
C TYR A 243 -30.54 -6.69 23.78
N THR A 244 -31.37 -7.72 23.96
CA THR A 244 -32.64 -7.64 24.67
C THR A 244 -32.47 -7.24 26.16
N TRP A 245 -31.37 -7.71 26.78
CA TRP A 245 -31.04 -7.44 28.17
C TRP A 245 -29.99 -6.34 28.36
N SER A 246 -29.75 -5.53 27.33
CA SER A 246 -28.65 -4.56 27.29
C SER A 246 -28.54 -3.64 28.51
N SER A 247 -29.67 -3.21 29.05
CA SER A 247 -29.72 -2.35 30.25
C SER A 247 -29.39 -3.08 31.57
N GLN A 248 -29.37 -4.41 31.59
CA GLN A 248 -29.19 -5.26 32.78
C GLN A 248 -27.94 -6.16 32.68
N CYS A 249 -27.33 -6.28 31.51
CA CYS A 249 -26.10 -7.01 31.33
C CYS A 249 -24.90 -6.20 31.87
N SER A 250 -24.05 -6.91 32.60
CA SER A 250 -22.81 -6.34 33.15
C SER A 250 -21.72 -6.20 32.10
N ASP A 251 -20.58 -5.60 32.51
CA ASP A 251 -19.33 -5.55 31.74
C ASP A 251 -19.02 -6.89 31.05
N GLY A 252 -18.61 -6.85 29.79
CA GLY A 252 -18.30 -8.02 28.98
C GLY A 252 -19.36 -8.39 27.94
N ALA A 253 -20.54 -7.78 27.97
CA ALA A 253 -21.59 -8.05 26.97
C ALA A 253 -21.18 -7.55 25.56
N VAL A 254 -20.44 -6.46 25.49
CA VAL A 254 -19.90 -5.90 24.24
C VAL A 254 -18.91 -6.88 23.62
N GLU A 255 -17.90 -7.27 24.39
CA GLU A 255 -16.86 -8.22 23.91
C GLU A 255 -17.50 -9.55 23.47
N THR A 256 -18.58 -9.98 24.15
CA THR A 256 -19.30 -11.20 23.75
C THR A 256 -20.04 -11.02 22.43
N CYS A 257 -20.70 -9.88 22.23
CA CYS A 257 -21.36 -9.56 20.95
C CYS A 257 -20.35 -9.49 19.82
N GLU A 258 -19.23 -8.84 20.04
CA GLU A 258 -18.14 -8.76 19.05
C GLU A 258 -17.57 -10.14 18.72
N ALA A 259 -17.25 -10.96 19.72
CA ALA A 259 -16.79 -12.33 19.52
C ALA A 259 -17.79 -13.17 18.73
N CYS A 260 -19.08 -13.09 19.07
CA CYS A 260 -20.14 -13.81 18.35
C CYS A 260 -20.27 -13.33 16.90
N LEU A 261 -20.22 -12.02 16.65
CA LEU A 261 -20.32 -11.46 15.30
C LEU A 261 -19.08 -11.73 14.46
N LEU A 262 -17.89 -11.71 15.08
CA LEU A 262 -16.63 -12.13 14.43
C LEU A 262 -16.68 -13.60 14.03
N CYS A 263 -17.12 -14.49 14.93
CA CYS A 263 -17.32 -15.91 14.63
C CYS A 263 -18.39 -16.11 13.55
N LEU A 264 -19.49 -15.36 13.59
CA LEU A 264 -20.54 -15.42 12.60
C LEU A 264 -20.03 -14.98 11.22
N ARG A 265 -19.21 -13.94 11.17
CA ARG A 265 -18.51 -13.51 9.94
C ARG A 265 -17.64 -14.65 9.39
N ALA A 266 -16.78 -15.25 10.20
CA ALA A 266 -15.95 -16.38 9.79
C ALA A 266 -16.82 -17.57 9.30
N ALA A 267 -17.90 -17.89 10.00
CA ALA A 267 -18.81 -18.96 9.60
C ALA A 267 -19.54 -18.67 8.27
N ALA A 268 -19.80 -17.41 7.98
CA ALA A 268 -20.45 -16.97 6.74
C ALA A 268 -19.52 -16.97 5.54
N THR A 269 -18.23 -16.64 5.72
CA THR A 269 -17.30 -16.38 4.63
C THR A 269 -16.35 -17.52 4.32
N THR A 270 -16.13 -18.45 5.25
CA THR A 270 -15.21 -19.59 5.05
C THR A 270 -15.74 -20.57 4.01
N GLY A 271 -14.93 -20.89 3.02
CA GLY A 271 -15.26 -21.83 1.95
C GLY A 271 -15.61 -21.14 0.63
N ALA A 272 -15.93 -21.92 -0.40
CA ALA A 272 -16.21 -21.40 -1.74
C ALA A 272 -17.48 -20.55 -1.76
N ALA A 273 -17.34 -19.28 -2.15
CA ALA A 273 -18.45 -18.40 -2.48
C ALA A 273 -19.38 -19.07 -3.53
N ASP A 274 -20.64 -18.75 -3.53
CA ASP A 274 -21.67 -19.23 -4.50
C ASP A 274 -21.91 -20.74 -4.57
N ARG A 275 -21.24 -21.53 -3.75
CA ARG A 275 -21.40 -23.01 -3.77
C ARG A 275 -22.71 -23.48 -3.15
N TYR A 276 -23.27 -22.72 -2.22
CA TYR A 276 -24.45 -23.07 -1.46
C TYR A 276 -25.46 -21.91 -1.42
N PRO A 277 -26.05 -21.50 -2.56
CA PRO A 277 -26.87 -20.28 -2.63
C PRO A 277 -28.09 -20.31 -1.69
N ALA A 278 -28.79 -21.41 -1.56
CA ALA A 278 -29.92 -21.52 -0.66
C ALA A 278 -29.54 -21.33 0.82
N ALA A 279 -28.40 -21.86 1.25
CA ALA A 279 -27.90 -21.65 2.61
C ALA A 279 -27.44 -20.21 2.83
N ALA A 280 -26.84 -19.58 1.83
CA ALA A 280 -26.44 -18.18 1.85
C ALA A 280 -27.64 -17.25 1.97
N LEU A 281 -28.72 -17.48 1.20
CA LEU A 281 -29.94 -16.70 1.29
C LEU A 281 -30.62 -16.86 2.66
N GLN A 282 -30.63 -18.07 3.22
CA GLN A 282 -31.15 -18.30 4.56
C GLN A 282 -30.37 -17.56 5.62
N LEU A 283 -29.01 -17.59 5.52
CA LEU A 283 -28.14 -16.83 6.41
C LEU A 283 -28.39 -15.31 6.31
N MET A 284 -28.51 -14.78 5.10
CA MET A 284 -28.82 -13.37 4.88
C MET A 284 -30.19 -12.98 5.42
N ALA A 285 -31.19 -13.86 5.31
CA ALA A 285 -32.50 -13.62 5.89
C ALA A 285 -32.46 -13.60 7.43
N ASP A 286 -31.72 -14.52 8.03
CA ASP A 286 -31.52 -14.57 9.47
C ASP A 286 -30.76 -13.32 9.97
N LEU A 287 -29.72 -12.86 9.22
CA LEU A 287 -29.00 -11.60 9.49
C LEU A 287 -29.90 -10.37 9.32
N ALA A 288 -30.77 -10.35 8.33
CA ALA A 288 -31.75 -9.27 8.15
C ALA A 288 -32.66 -9.13 9.36
N ALA A 289 -33.12 -10.25 9.90
CA ALA A 289 -33.98 -10.26 11.09
C ALA A 289 -33.24 -9.72 12.34
N LEU A 290 -31.95 -10.01 12.50
CA LEU A 290 -31.15 -9.45 13.58
C LEU A 290 -30.90 -7.94 13.36
N ALA A 291 -30.50 -7.57 12.14
CA ALA A 291 -30.19 -6.19 11.77
C ALA A 291 -31.42 -5.27 11.86
N ASP A 292 -32.61 -5.74 11.49
CA ASP A 292 -33.85 -4.99 11.65
C ASP A 292 -34.06 -4.55 13.10
N ARG A 293 -33.73 -5.39 14.07
CA ARG A 293 -33.90 -5.06 15.49
C ARG A 293 -32.88 -4.08 16.00
N VAL A 294 -31.62 -4.25 15.60
CA VAL A 294 -30.49 -3.45 16.11
C VAL A 294 -30.44 -2.08 15.40
N LEU A 295 -30.62 -2.04 14.07
CA LEU A 295 -30.43 -0.80 13.29
C LEU A 295 -31.68 0.11 13.31
N GLN A 296 -32.88 -0.41 13.61
CA GLN A 296 -34.09 0.40 13.72
C GLN A 296 -34.28 1.06 15.08
N THR A 297 -33.47 0.71 16.08
CA THR A 297 -33.50 1.41 17.37
C THR A 297 -33.01 2.84 17.15
N PRO A 298 -33.80 3.88 17.46
CA PRO A 298 -33.35 5.26 17.37
C PRO A 298 -32.06 5.43 18.23
N LEU A 299 -31.13 6.23 17.74
CA LEU A 299 -30.03 6.72 18.55
C LEU A 299 -30.58 7.67 19.61
N ASP A 300 -31.13 7.10 20.68
CA ASP A 300 -31.66 7.88 21.78
C ASP A 300 -30.50 8.19 22.76
N ILE A 301 -30.49 9.41 23.29
CA ILE A 301 -29.43 9.91 24.20
C ILE A 301 -29.26 9.00 25.44
N ASP A 302 -30.28 8.25 25.79
CA ASP A 302 -30.32 7.34 26.93
C ASP A 302 -29.88 5.88 26.61
N THR A 303 -29.53 5.59 25.33
CA THR A 303 -29.05 4.25 24.96
C THR A 303 -27.60 4.09 25.40
N PRO A 304 -27.19 2.98 26.03
CA PRO A 304 -25.78 2.76 26.40
C PRO A 304 -24.85 2.87 25.21
N ASP A 305 -23.73 3.58 25.36
CA ASP A 305 -22.76 3.89 24.27
C ASP A 305 -22.31 2.66 23.48
N TRP A 306 -22.15 1.51 24.14
CA TRP A 306 -21.71 0.28 23.50
C TRP A 306 -22.72 -0.30 22.49
N ILE A 307 -24.02 -0.11 22.70
CA ILE A 307 -25.05 -0.58 21.75
C ILE A 307 -24.95 0.22 20.44
N ASN A 308 -24.61 1.49 20.55
CA ASN A 308 -24.68 2.41 19.40
C ASN A 308 -23.49 2.28 18.45
N GLU A 309 -22.27 2.13 18.92
CA GLU A 309 -21.07 2.17 18.09
C GLU A 309 -20.50 0.77 17.81
N GLU A 310 -20.12 0.04 18.85
CA GLU A 310 -19.36 -1.22 18.70
C GLU A 310 -20.22 -2.34 18.14
N LEU A 311 -21.41 -2.54 18.72
CA LEU A 311 -22.33 -3.58 18.26
C LEU A 311 -22.80 -3.33 16.82
N VAL A 312 -23.18 -2.09 16.49
CA VAL A 312 -23.64 -1.74 15.14
C VAL A 312 -22.52 -1.90 14.14
N THR A 313 -21.31 -1.44 14.48
CA THR A 313 -20.11 -1.62 13.64
C THR A 313 -19.81 -3.10 13.37
N ALA A 314 -19.80 -3.92 14.41
CA ALA A 314 -19.56 -5.36 14.28
C ALA A 314 -20.67 -6.06 13.46
N LEU A 315 -21.93 -5.69 13.68
CA LEU A 315 -23.07 -6.25 12.94
C LEU A 315 -23.05 -5.84 11.45
N VAL A 316 -22.84 -4.57 11.17
CA VAL A 316 -22.74 -4.08 9.76
C VAL A 316 -21.56 -4.74 9.06
N THR A 317 -20.40 -4.85 9.72
CA THR A 317 -19.23 -5.55 9.17
C THR A 317 -19.55 -7.02 8.85
N CYS A 318 -20.26 -7.72 9.72
CA CYS A 318 -20.70 -9.11 9.49
C CYS A 318 -21.68 -9.21 8.29
N CYS A 319 -22.66 -8.30 8.22
CA CYS A 319 -23.64 -8.27 7.12
C CYS A 319 -22.94 -7.95 5.77
N VAL A 320 -22.04 -6.99 5.74
CA VAL A 320 -21.24 -6.63 4.56
C VAL A 320 -20.46 -7.85 4.09
N ALA A 321 -19.71 -8.50 4.95
CA ALA A 321 -18.89 -9.66 4.61
C ALA A 321 -19.75 -10.83 4.06
N ALA A 322 -20.94 -11.08 4.63
CA ALA A 322 -21.86 -12.09 4.10
C ALA A 322 -22.40 -11.71 2.71
N CYS A 323 -22.76 -10.45 2.50
CA CYS A 323 -23.22 -9.96 1.20
C CYS A 323 -22.13 -10.02 0.13
N GLU A 324 -20.89 -9.67 0.47
CA GLU A 324 -19.73 -9.72 -0.44
C GLU A 324 -19.34 -11.15 -0.82
N CYS A 325 -19.35 -12.06 0.17
CA CYS A 325 -18.99 -13.47 -0.08
C CYS A 325 -20.03 -14.17 -0.97
N HIS A 326 -21.30 -13.80 -0.88
CA HIS A 326 -22.40 -14.43 -1.59
C HIS A 326 -23.15 -13.45 -2.50
N THR A 327 -22.40 -12.54 -3.14
CA THR A 327 -22.96 -11.44 -3.95
C THR A 327 -23.86 -11.92 -5.07
N ARG A 328 -23.47 -12.99 -5.76
CA ARG A 328 -24.26 -13.54 -6.85
C ARG A 328 -25.63 -14.03 -6.41
N ALA A 329 -25.70 -14.76 -5.30
CA ALA A 329 -26.98 -15.21 -4.72
C ALA A 329 -27.85 -14.01 -4.31
N LEU A 330 -27.23 -12.97 -3.72
CA LEU A 330 -27.92 -11.73 -3.37
C LEU A 330 -28.49 -11.00 -4.58
N VAL A 331 -27.71 -10.86 -5.66
CA VAL A 331 -28.17 -10.22 -6.90
C VAL A 331 -29.37 -10.95 -7.51
N LEU A 332 -29.30 -12.28 -7.62
CA LEU A 332 -30.41 -13.10 -8.15
C LEU A 332 -31.68 -12.99 -7.28
N ALA A 333 -31.54 -12.95 -5.95
CA ALA A 333 -32.65 -12.78 -5.04
C ALA A 333 -33.30 -11.40 -5.18
N VAL A 334 -32.50 -10.32 -5.28
CA VAL A 334 -33.03 -8.97 -5.49
C VAL A 334 -33.72 -8.82 -6.83
N GLU A 335 -33.26 -9.49 -7.88
CA GLU A 335 -33.91 -9.52 -9.19
C GLU A 335 -35.17 -10.38 -9.24
N GLY A 336 -35.51 -11.07 -8.17
CA GLY A 336 -36.73 -11.88 -8.06
C GLY A 336 -36.63 -13.23 -8.77
N VAL A 337 -35.45 -13.70 -9.11
CA VAL A 337 -35.20 -15.03 -9.69
C VAL A 337 -35.48 -16.11 -8.65
N GLU A 338 -35.19 -15.81 -7.38
CA GLU A 338 -35.49 -16.64 -6.22
C GLU A 338 -36.52 -15.91 -5.33
N SER A 339 -37.77 -16.19 -5.49
CA SER A 339 -38.87 -15.47 -4.86
C SER A 339 -39.44 -16.15 -3.60
N ASP A 340 -38.64 -16.96 -2.92
CA ASP A 340 -39.00 -17.57 -1.64
C ASP A 340 -38.83 -16.60 -0.44
N ALA A 341 -39.18 -17.05 0.75
CA ALA A 341 -39.03 -16.26 1.96
C ALA A 341 -37.57 -15.89 2.27
N ALA A 342 -36.61 -16.75 1.91
CA ALA A 342 -35.19 -16.50 2.11
C ALA A 342 -34.65 -15.46 1.13
N GLY A 343 -35.06 -15.50 -0.13
CA GLY A 343 -34.73 -14.48 -1.13
C GLY A 343 -35.32 -13.12 -0.74
N GLY A 344 -36.54 -13.06 -0.25
CA GLY A 344 -37.14 -11.82 0.31
C GLY A 344 -36.38 -11.27 1.52
N GLY A 345 -35.85 -12.15 2.39
CA GLY A 345 -34.97 -11.78 3.52
C GLY A 345 -33.61 -11.22 3.09
N ALA A 346 -33.01 -11.81 2.07
CA ALA A 346 -31.76 -11.31 1.50
C ALA A 346 -31.93 -9.92 0.86
N ALA A 347 -33.02 -9.71 0.10
CA ALA A 347 -33.33 -8.39 -0.44
C ALA A 347 -33.60 -7.35 0.69
N ARG A 348 -34.22 -7.76 1.81
CA ARG A 348 -34.37 -6.91 2.99
C ARG A 348 -33.03 -6.53 3.60
N LEU A 349 -32.06 -7.46 3.66
CA LEU A 349 -30.71 -7.16 4.15
C LEU A 349 -30.06 -6.04 3.33
N LEU A 350 -30.14 -6.11 2.01
CA LEU A 350 -29.61 -5.04 1.14
C LEU A 350 -30.28 -3.67 1.41
N GLN A 351 -31.62 -3.66 1.64
CA GLN A 351 -32.30 -2.43 2.02
C GLN A 351 -31.80 -1.87 3.35
N LEU A 352 -31.52 -2.73 4.33
CA LEU A 352 -30.93 -2.33 5.61
C LEU A 352 -29.50 -1.78 5.45
N MET A 353 -28.71 -2.35 4.54
CA MET A 353 -27.39 -1.83 4.22
C MET A 353 -27.47 -0.46 3.55
N LEU A 354 -28.43 -0.27 2.65
CA LEU A 354 -28.68 1.05 2.05
C LEU A 354 -29.12 2.08 3.10
N ALA A 355 -29.97 1.68 4.04
CA ALA A 355 -30.39 2.53 5.16
C ALA A 355 -29.19 2.84 6.11
N ALA A 356 -28.28 1.89 6.33
CA ALA A 356 -27.07 2.10 7.10
C ALA A 356 -26.12 3.07 6.40
N GLN A 357 -26.01 3.03 5.06
CA GLN A 357 -25.27 4.02 4.27
C GLN A 357 -25.85 5.42 4.43
N ALA A 358 -27.19 5.50 4.49
CA ALA A 358 -27.92 6.76 4.66
C ALA A 358 -28.13 7.17 6.13
N ALA A 359 -27.44 6.53 7.08
CA ALA A 359 -27.60 6.79 8.51
C ALA A 359 -27.52 8.29 8.83
N PRO A 360 -28.41 8.81 9.71
CA PRO A 360 -28.41 10.23 10.05
C PRO A 360 -27.12 10.68 10.72
N GLY A 361 -26.76 11.95 10.51
CA GLY A 361 -25.54 12.53 11.06
C GLY A 361 -24.37 12.57 10.08
N HIS A 362 -23.26 13.16 10.54
CA HIS A 362 -22.02 13.30 9.76
C HIS A 362 -20.97 12.31 10.25
N TYR A 363 -20.32 11.63 9.30
CA TYR A 363 -19.08 10.88 9.56
C TYR A 363 -17.92 11.86 9.85
N PRO A 364 -17.01 11.60 10.78
CA PRO A 364 -17.02 10.54 11.80
C PRO A 364 -17.71 10.95 13.11
N LEU A 365 -18.30 12.15 13.19
CA LEU A 365 -18.77 12.77 14.44
C LEU A 365 -19.99 12.07 15.08
N HIS A 366 -20.91 11.59 14.26
CA HIS A 366 -22.21 11.10 14.71
C HIS A 366 -22.43 9.62 14.39
N GLU A 367 -21.69 9.09 13.45
CA GLU A 367 -21.77 7.68 13.02
C GLU A 367 -20.50 7.27 12.28
N THR A 368 -20.19 5.97 12.30
CA THR A 368 -19.03 5.37 11.62
C THR A 368 -19.43 4.27 10.63
N ARG A 369 -20.70 3.84 10.68
CA ARG A 369 -21.22 2.69 9.92
C ARG A 369 -21.21 2.90 8.41
N SER A 370 -21.43 4.12 7.93
CA SER A 370 -21.49 4.40 6.48
C SER A 370 -20.16 4.14 5.76
N ASN A 371 -19.05 4.26 6.48
CA ASN A 371 -17.71 3.96 5.94
C ASN A 371 -17.46 2.47 5.66
N LEU A 372 -18.20 1.59 6.34
CA LEU A 372 -18.03 0.13 6.22
C LEU A 372 -18.64 -0.46 4.94
N LEU A 373 -19.42 0.32 4.20
CA LEU A 373 -20.27 -0.17 3.12
C LEU A 373 -19.69 0.05 1.72
N PHE A 374 -18.59 0.79 1.58
CA PHE A 374 -18.04 1.12 0.26
C PHE A 374 -17.58 -0.12 -0.52
N SER A 375 -16.99 -1.10 0.15
CA SER A 375 -16.56 -2.36 -0.45
C SER A 375 -17.74 -3.20 -0.97
N LEU A 376 -18.87 -3.18 -0.25
CA LEU A 376 -20.09 -3.83 -0.69
C LEU A 376 -20.62 -3.24 -2.00
N TRP A 377 -20.66 -1.90 -2.10
CA TRP A 377 -21.14 -1.23 -3.32
C TRP A 377 -20.25 -1.51 -4.53
N TYR A 378 -18.93 -1.57 -4.31
CA TYR A 378 -17.98 -2.02 -5.33
C TYR A 378 -18.28 -3.44 -5.80
N THR A 379 -18.41 -4.38 -4.86
CA THR A 379 -18.61 -5.81 -5.18
C THR A 379 -19.94 -6.04 -5.89
N LEU A 380 -21.01 -5.36 -5.44
CA LEU A 380 -22.32 -5.41 -6.10
C LEU A 380 -22.28 -4.86 -7.53
N GLN A 381 -21.66 -3.71 -7.73
CA GLN A 381 -21.51 -3.12 -9.06
C GLN A 381 -20.76 -4.05 -10.01
N ASP A 382 -19.64 -4.63 -9.54
CA ASP A 382 -18.83 -5.54 -10.34
C ASP A 382 -19.62 -6.80 -10.75
N GLU A 383 -20.33 -7.43 -9.80
CA GLU A 383 -21.15 -8.63 -10.10
C GLU A 383 -22.32 -8.32 -11.03
N ILE A 384 -23.02 -7.19 -10.83
CA ILE A 384 -24.13 -6.78 -11.71
C ILE A 384 -23.63 -6.59 -13.13
N LEU A 385 -22.48 -5.95 -13.33
CA LEU A 385 -21.88 -5.74 -14.65
C LEU A 385 -21.40 -7.05 -15.27
N ASN A 386 -20.80 -7.94 -14.48
CA ASN A 386 -20.36 -9.26 -14.90
C ASN A 386 -21.55 -10.14 -15.36
N MET A 387 -22.66 -10.09 -14.64
CA MET A 387 -23.87 -10.83 -15.00
C MET A 387 -24.57 -10.25 -16.25
N ALA A 388 -24.49 -8.93 -16.45
CA ALA A 388 -25.09 -8.27 -17.60
C ALA A 388 -24.42 -8.62 -18.95
N ASP A 389 -23.21 -9.18 -18.96
CA ASP A 389 -22.46 -9.74 -20.11
C ASP A 389 -22.58 -8.95 -21.42
N GLY A 390 -22.53 -7.61 -21.33
CA GLY A 390 -22.52 -6.68 -22.47
C GLY A 390 -23.75 -6.75 -23.42
N LYS A 391 -24.67 -7.68 -23.24
CA LYS A 391 -25.84 -7.95 -24.09
C LYS A 391 -27.17 -7.79 -23.37
N SER A 392 -27.21 -7.88 -22.07
CA SER A 392 -28.43 -7.71 -21.28
C SER A 392 -28.49 -6.30 -20.72
N LYS A 393 -29.65 -5.64 -20.83
CA LYS A 393 -29.88 -4.37 -20.17
C LYS A 393 -29.86 -4.59 -18.65
N ILE A 394 -29.14 -3.76 -17.90
CA ILE A 394 -29.13 -3.80 -16.43
C ILE A 394 -30.58 -3.77 -15.93
N ASN A 395 -30.92 -4.63 -14.97
CA ASN A 395 -32.26 -4.69 -14.42
C ASN A 395 -32.64 -3.33 -13.78
N PRO A 396 -33.83 -2.76 -14.10
CA PRO A 396 -34.26 -1.46 -13.58
C PRO A 396 -34.20 -1.33 -12.05
N ILE A 397 -34.34 -2.42 -11.32
CA ILE A 397 -34.28 -2.42 -9.85
C ILE A 397 -32.92 -1.90 -9.35
N TRP A 398 -31.84 -2.22 -10.06
CA TRP A 398 -30.51 -1.73 -9.73
C TRP A 398 -30.34 -0.24 -10.02
N GLN A 399 -31.03 0.27 -11.05
CA GLN A 399 -31.05 1.71 -11.30
C GLN A 399 -31.71 2.46 -10.14
N ASP A 400 -32.76 1.89 -9.55
CA ASP A 400 -33.42 2.50 -8.39
C ASP A 400 -32.57 2.41 -7.12
N VAL A 401 -31.94 1.26 -6.86
CA VAL A 401 -31.03 1.07 -5.72
C VAL A 401 -29.85 2.04 -5.81
N PHE A 402 -29.17 2.11 -6.95
CA PHE A 402 -28.02 2.99 -7.13
C PHE A 402 -28.41 4.48 -7.22
N THR A 403 -29.63 4.81 -7.61
CA THR A 403 -30.15 6.18 -7.49
C THR A 403 -30.32 6.58 -6.02
N GLN A 404 -30.86 5.71 -5.19
CA GLN A 404 -30.98 5.94 -3.74
C GLN A 404 -29.59 6.02 -3.09
N LEU A 405 -28.67 5.15 -3.49
CA LEU A 405 -27.28 5.19 -3.04
C LEU A 405 -26.63 6.54 -3.38
N LEU A 406 -26.76 7.01 -4.62
CA LEU A 406 -26.21 8.30 -5.05
C LEU A 406 -26.74 9.46 -4.22
N LEU A 407 -28.06 9.47 -3.95
CA LEU A 407 -28.68 10.48 -3.08
C LEU A 407 -28.15 10.41 -1.64
N ALA A 408 -27.97 9.20 -1.10
CA ALA A 408 -27.35 9.00 0.21
C ALA A 408 -25.89 9.50 0.22
N LEU A 409 -25.10 9.20 -0.80
CA LEU A 409 -23.71 9.66 -0.93
C LEU A 409 -23.61 11.19 -1.02
N ILE A 410 -24.52 11.84 -1.77
CA ILE A 410 -24.61 13.31 -1.80
C ILE A 410 -24.86 13.84 -0.38
N LYS A 411 -25.83 13.28 0.33
CA LYS A 411 -26.16 13.70 1.70
C LYS A 411 -25.01 13.47 2.67
N LYS A 412 -24.32 12.35 2.58
CA LYS A 412 -23.17 11.99 3.42
C LYS A 412 -21.92 12.83 3.12
N SER A 413 -21.85 13.45 1.95
CA SER A 413 -20.78 14.39 1.59
C SER A 413 -20.91 15.76 2.25
N GLU A 414 -22.06 16.09 2.87
CA GLU A 414 -22.25 17.39 3.54
C GLU A 414 -21.21 17.62 4.63
N MET A 415 -20.55 18.77 4.59
CA MET A 415 -19.55 19.14 5.58
C MET A 415 -20.22 19.67 6.86
N PRO A 416 -19.86 19.14 8.04
CA PRO A 416 -20.33 19.69 9.31
C PRO A 416 -19.72 21.09 9.56
N ALA A 417 -20.15 21.76 10.66
CA ALA A 417 -19.55 23.03 11.05
C ALA A 417 -18.08 22.85 11.40
N GLU A 418 -17.19 23.69 10.87
CA GLU A 418 -15.73 23.59 11.10
C GLU A 418 -15.35 23.55 12.58
N SER A 419 -16.10 24.27 13.44
CA SER A 419 -15.89 24.29 14.89
C SER A 419 -16.16 22.95 15.59
N ALA A 420 -16.77 22.01 14.90
CA ALA A 420 -17.10 20.70 15.45
C ALA A 420 -16.05 19.63 15.16
N LEU A 421 -15.06 19.91 14.29
CA LEU A 421 -14.06 18.95 13.84
C LEU A 421 -12.72 19.17 14.52
N SER A 422 -12.15 18.12 15.14
CA SER A 422 -10.74 18.05 15.47
C SER A 422 -9.89 17.94 14.18
N ARG A 423 -8.56 18.07 14.31
CA ARG A 423 -7.66 17.90 13.16
C ARG A 423 -7.70 16.47 12.60
N ASP A 424 -7.82 15.48 13.47
CA ASP A 424 -7.88 14.09 13.07
C ASP A 424 -9.22 13.78 12.40
N ASP A 425 -10.34 14.33 12.90
CA ASP A 425 -11.66 14.20 12.27
C ASP A 425 -11.72 14.86 10.89
N GLN A 426 -11.01 15.98 10.70
CA GLN A 426 -10.89 16.63 9.38
C GLN A 426 -10.20 15.70 8.37
N GLU A 427 -9.14 15.02 8.78
CA GLU A 427 -8.44 14.08 7.90
C GLU A 427 -9.30 12.82 7.63
N LEU A 428 -9.98 12.28 8.63
CA LEU A 428 -10.93 11.18 8.45
C LEU A 428 -12.05 11.56 7.49
N LEU A 429 -12.63 12.75 7.64
CA LEU A 429 -13.66 13.24 6.72
C LEU A 429 -13.14 13.42 5.30
N ARG A 430 -11.90 13.90 5.16
CA ARG A 430 -11.25 14.02 3.84
C ARG A 430 -11.10 12.68 3.15
N CYS A 431 -10.62 11.65 3.86
CA CYS A 431 -10.52 10.29 3.34
C CYS A 431 -11.90 9.72 2.99
N TYR A 432 -12.87 9.89 3.88
CA TYR A 432 -14.26 9.45 3.64
C TYR A 432 -14.85 10.06 2.37
N ARG A 433 -14.65 11.38 2.13
CA ARG A 433 -15.12 12.04 0.91
C ARG A 433 -14.40 11.51 -0.35
N GLN A 434 -13.17 11.02 -0.22
CA GLN A 434 -12.49 10.32 -1.32
C GLN A 434 -13.16 8.98 -1.62
N ASP A 435 -13.49 8.20 -0.58
CA ASP A 435 -14.21 6.93 -0.74
C ASP A 435 -15.62 7.15 -1.32
N VAL A 436 -16.28 8.25 -0.94
CA VAL A 436 -17.55 8.67 -1.58
C VAL A 436 -17.34 8.95 -3.06
N SER A 437 -16.24 9.63 -3.46
CA SER A 437 -15.96 9.91 -4.87
C SER A 437 -15.80 8.62 -5.68
N ASP A 438 -15.13 7.62 -5.12
CA ASP A 438 -14.99 6.30 -5.76
C ASP A 438 -16.35 5.60 -5.88
N ALA A 439 -17.18 5.64 -4.81
CA ALA A 439 -18.53 5.06 -4.83
C ALA A 439 -19.47 5.76 -5.83
N VAL A 440 -19.31 7.05 -6.06
CA VAL A 440 -20.04 7.79 -7.11
C VAL A 440 -19.69 7.23 -8.50
N MET A 441 -18.46 6.81 -8.75
CA MET A 441 -18.07 6.16 -10.00
C MET A 441 -18.70 4.76 -10.15
N TYR A 442 -18.93 4.03 -9.05
CA TYR A 442 -19.71 2.79 -9.09
C TYR A 442 -21.17 3.08 -9.48
N CYS A 443 -21.77 4.15 -8.92
CA CYS A 443 -23.11 4.60 -9.34
C CYS A 443 -23.12 4.96 -10.84
N PHE A 444 -22.11 5.65 -11.33
CA PHE A 444 -22.02 6.00 -12.75
C PHE A 444 -21.95 4.77 -13.67
N SER A 445 -21.25 3.72 -13.27
CA SER A 445 -21.16 2.47 -14.02
C SER A 445 -22.52 1.79 -14.24
N ILE A 446 -23.47 2.00 -13.31
CA ILE A 446 -24.84 1.44 -13.38
C ILE A 446 -25.83 2.42 -14.01
N LEU A 447 -25.75 3.70 -13.65
CA LEU A 447 -26.74 4.73 -13.99
C LEU A 447 -26.40 5.50 -15.28
N GLY A 448 -25.10 5.55 -15.65
CA GLY A 448 -24.62 6.37 -16.77
C GLY A 448 -24.99 7.87 -16.62
N ASP A 449 -25.45 8.48 -17.70
CA ASP A 449 -25.77 9.91 -17.77
C ASP A 449 -26.81 10.37 -16.74
N ARG A 450 -27.65 9.45 -16.21
CA ARG A 450 -28.63 9.75 -15.15
C ARG A 450 -28.00 10.29 -13.86
N CYS A 451 -26.70 10.01 -13.62
CA CYS A 451 -25.99 10.57 -12.48
C CYS A 451 -25.99 12.10 -12.47
N TRP A 452 -25.81 12.73 -13.63
CA TRP A 452 -25.85 14.20 -13.72
C TRP A 452 -27.27 14.75 -13.47
N GLU A 453 -28.31 14.08 -13.97
CA GLU A 453 -29.70 14.46 -13.72
C GLU A 453 -30.05 14.40 -12.22
N VAL A 454 -29.68 13.31 -11.54
CA VAL A 454 -29.91 13.14 -10.10
C VAL A 454 -29.13 14.18 -9.31
N THR A 455 -27.87 14.43 -9.67
CA THR A 455 -27.02 15.43 -8.99
C THR A 455 -27.55 16.85 -9.21
N ALA A 456 -28.01 17.19 -10.42
CA ALA A 456 -28.63 18.49 -10.72
C ALA A 456 -29.93 18.67 -9.92
N GLY A 457 -30.77 17.63 -9.84
CA GLY A 457 -31.96 17.63 -9.02
C GLY A 457 -31.66 17.83 -7.53
N ALA A 458 -30.64 17.16 -7.01
CA ALA A 458 -30.21 17.32 -5.62
C ALA A 458 -29.68 18.74 -5.34
N TYR A 459 -28.89 19.30 -6.27
CA TYR A 459 -28.41 20.68 -6.17
C TYR A 459 -29.57 21.70 -6.15
N ALA A 460 -30.55 21.52 -7.04
CA ALA A 460 -31.71 22.40 -7.12
C ALA A 460 -32.61 22.32 -5.87
N ALA A 461 -32.72 21.13 -5.27
CA ALA A 461 -33.47 20.91 -4.04
C ALA A 461 -32.76 21.38 -2.76
N ALA A 462 -31.45 21.68 -2.87
CA ALA A 462 -30.62 22.03 -1.71
C ALA A 462 -30.97 23.39 -1.12
N ASN A 463 -31.33 23.41 0.16
CA ASN A 463 -31.71 24.63 0.89
C ASN A 463 -30.55 25.27 1.67
N THR A 464 -29.45 24.53 1.86
CA THR A 464 -28.27 24.99 2.61
C THR A 464 -27.02 25.08 1.70
N GLU A 465 -26.04 25.90 2.09
CA GLU A 465 -24.75 25.97 1.39
C GLU A 465 -24.02 24.63 1.43
N ALA A 466 -24.04 23.93 2.58
CA ALA A 466 -23.42 22.62 2.75
C ALA A 466 -24.00 21.56 1.81
N ALA A 467 -25.33 21.55 1.63
CA ALA A 467 -26.01 20.62 0.70
C ALA A 467 -25.65 20.92 -0.77
N ARG A 468 -25.55 22.20 -1.15
CA ARG A 468 -25.11 22.61 -2.50
C ARG A 468 -23.64 22.23 -2.74
N GLU A 469 -22.79 22.46 -1.75
CA GLU A 469 -21.39 22.07 -1.81
C GLU A 469 -21.24 20.56 -1.97
N ALA A 470 -22.00 19.76 -1.22
CA ALA A 470 -22.00 18.30 -1.32
C ALA A 470 -22.41 17.80 -2.72
N ALA A 471 -23.42 18.42 -3.34
CA ALA A 471 -23.81 18.11 -4.71
C ALA A 471 -22.70 18.49 -5.72
N LEU A 472 -22.02 19.62 -5.52
CA LEU A 472 -20.87 20.00 -6.35
C LEU A 472 -19.68 19.06 -6.14
N HIS A 473 -19.45 18.55 -4.93
CA HIS A 473 -18.40 17.55 -4.68
C HIS A 473 -18.66 16.26 -5.48
N VAL A 474 -19.87 15.75 -5.44
CA VAL A 474 -20.26 14.60 -6.26
C VAL A 474 -20.16 14.90 -7.75
N PHE A 475 -20.52 16.11 -8.16
CA PHE A 475 -20.34 16.55 -9.54
C PHE A 475 -18.86 16.58 -9.94
N ALA A 476 -17.96 17.08 -9.11
CA ALA A 476 -16.53 17.06 -9.36
C ALA A 476 -15.98 15.62 -9.53
N SER A 477 -16.50 14.66 -8.75
CA SER A 477 -16.13 13.24 -8.81
C SER A 477 -16.52 12.58 -10.14
N LEU A 478 -17.56 13.05 -10.81
CA LEU A 478 -18.04 12.56 -12.11
C LEU A 478 -17.26 13.11 -13.32
N ALA A 479 -16.25 13.96 -13.10
CA ALA A 479 -15.56 14.65 -14.19
C ALA A 479 -14.84 13.73 -15.18
N ASP A 480 -14.22 12.64 -14.67
CA ASP A 480 -13.51 11.66 -15.50
C ASP A 480 -14.46 10.84 -16.41
N ALA A 481 -15.75 10.81 -16.06
CA ALA A 481 -16.79 10.15 -16.84
C ALA A 481 -17.43 11.07 -17.89
N ALA A 482 -17.04 12.34 -17.94
CA ALA A 482 -17.65 13.31 -18.86
C ALA A 482 -17.47 12.88 -20.33
N PRO A 483 -18.55 12.88 -21.15
CA PRO A 483 -18.51 12.33 -22.51
C PRO A 483 -17.82 13.30 -23.46
N HIS A 484 -16.62 12.96 -23.91
CA HIS A 484 -15.90 13.76 -24.91
C HIS A 484 -16.75 13.96 -26.20
N GLY A 485 -16.77 15.17 -26.69
CA GLY A 485 -17.47 15.53 -27.94
C GLY A 485 -19.00 15.55 -27.84
N ARG A 486 -19.61 15.41 -26.64
CA ARG A 486 -21.04 15.58 -26.40
C ARG A 486 -21.30 16.61 -25.30
N TYR A 487 -22.40 17.33 -25.43
CA TYR A 487 -22.81 18.40 -24.51
C TYR A 487 -24.14 18.06 -23.80
N PRO A 488 -24.13 17.20 -22.77
CA PRO A 488 -25.32 16.86 -22.00
C PRO A 488 -25.84 18.09 -21.22
N PRO A 489 -27.14 18.47 -21.38
CA PRO A 489 -27.67 19.67 -20.73
C PRO A 489 -27.53 19.66 -19.19
N PRO A 490 -27.80 18.54 -18.46
CA PRO A 490 -27.65 18.52 -17.00
C PRO A 490 -26.22 18.77 -16.52
N LEU A 491 -25.22 18.24 -17.25
CA LEU A 491 -23.80 18.48 -16.96
C LEU A 491 -23.45 19.96 -17.15
N ALA A 492 -23.87 20.54 -18.28
CA ALA A 492 -23.64 21.95 -18.57
C ALA A 492 -24.30 22.89 -17.53
N GLU A 493 -25.51 22.53 -17.08
CA GLU A 493 -26.24 23.26 -16.04
C GLU A 493 -25.49 23.24 -14.71
N LEU A 494 -25.00 22.09 -14.28
CA LEU A 494 -24.19 21.91 -13.06
C LEU A 494 -22.89 22.73 -13.13
N LEU A 495 -22.22 22.75 -14.28
CA LEU A 495 -21.02 23.53 -14.46
C LEU A 495 -21.30 25.04 -14.41
N GLN A 496 -22.44 25.49 -14.93
CA GLN A 496 -22.88 26.87 -14.80
C GLN A 496 -23.25 27.23 -13.34
N HIS A 497 -23.73 26.29 -12.55
CA HIS A 497 -23.94 26.47 -11.11
C HIS A 497 -22.59 26.64 -10.38
N ALA A 498 -21.60 25.80 -10.65
CA ALA A 498 -20.25 25.94 -10.11
C ALA A 498 -19.63 27.30 -10.52
N LEU A 499 -19.78 27.71 -11.78
CA LEU A 499 -19.32 29.03 -12.27
C LEU A 499 -19.96 30.18 -11.50
N ARG A 500 -21.27 30.14 -11.23
CA ARG A 500 -21.96 31.20 -10.45
C ARG A 500 -21.43 31.29 -9.02
N VAL A 501 -21.15 30.17 -8.38
CA VAL A 501 -20.51 30.14 -7.05
C VAL A 501 -19.10 30.72 -7.12
N ALA A 502 -18.27 30.32 -8.09
CA ALA A 502 -16.92 30.83 -8.27
C ALA A 502 -16.87 32.34 -8.62
N ALA A 503 -17.88 32.84 -9.35
CA ALA A 503 -17.98 34.25 -9.70
C ALA A 503 -18.43 35.16 -8.53
N THR A 504 -18.97 34.56 -7.45
CA THR A 504 -19.43 35.30 -6.25
C THR A 504 -18.78 34.74 -4.97
N PRO A 505 -17.43 34.82 -4.83
CA PRO A 505 -16.68 34.15 -3.80
C PRO A 505 -17.07 34.54 -2.37
N GLN A 506 -17.51 35.75 -2.15
CA GLN A 506 -17.90 36.26 -0.81
C GLN A 506 -19.28 35.73 -0.37
N ALA A 507 -20.15 35.33 -1.29
CA ALA A 507 -21.49 34.86 -0.98
C ALA A 507 -21.54 33.42 -0.53
N ASN A 508 -20.57 32.58 -0.98
CA ASN A 508 -20.53 31.14 -0.72
C ASN A 508 -19.09 30.69 -0.41
N PRO A 509 -18.50 31.12 0.71
CA PRO A 509 -17.09 30.89 0.97
C PRO A 509 -16.73 29.41 1.17
N ARG A 510 -17.66 28.59 1.69
CA ARG A 510 -17.46 27.14 1.91
C ARG A 510 -17.51 26.34 0.62
N ALA A 511 -18.44 26.67 -0.26
CA ALA A 511 -18.61 25.99 -1.55
C ALA A 511 -17.60 26.44 -2.61
N LEU A 512 -16.87 27.53 -2.39
CA LEU A 512 -15.94 28.11 -3.35
C LEU A 512 -14.82 27.15 -3.78
N PRO A 513 -14.10 26.45 -2.86
CA PRO A 513 -13.04 25.52 -3.26
C PRO A 513 -13.56 24.39 -4.14
N THR A 514 -14.69 23.79 -3.78
CA THR A 514 -15.33 22.68 -4.52
C THR A 514 -15.85 23.16 -5.88
N ALA A 515 -16.42 24.36 -5.94
CA ALA A 515 -16.84 24.95 -7.22
C ALA A 515 -15.66 25.16 -8.16
N LEU A 516 -14.54 25.68 -7.67
CA LEU A 516 -13.30 25.83 -8.44
C LEU A 516 -12.72 24.49 -8.89
N GLU A 517 -12.82 23.46 -8.04
CA GLU A 517 -12.46 22.09 -8.40
C GLU A 517 -13.29 21.58 -9.57
N CYS A 518 -14.62 21.79 -9.55
CA CYS A 518 -15.50 21.47 -10.67
C CYS A 518 -15.02 22.17 -11.96
N LEU A 519 -14.78 23.51 -11.92
CA LEU A 519 -14.33 24.23 -13.10
C LEU A 519 -13.04 23.64 -13.69
N GLY A 520 -12.08 23.27 -12.83
CA GLY A 520 -10.83 22.69 -13.27
C GLY A 520 -10.97 21.25 -13.75
N SER A 521 -11.78 20.42 -13.11
CA SER A 521 -11.93 19.00 -13.46
C SER A 521 -12.66 18.77 -14.78
N TYR A 522 -13.60 19.65 -15.13
CA TYR A 522 -14.28 19.60 -16.43
C TYR A 522 -13.56 20.35 -17.56
N ALA A 523 -12.33 20.84 -17.34
CA ALA A 523 -11.57 21.55 -18.37
C ALA A 523 -11.32 20.69 -19.62
N SER A 524 -10.93 19.42 -19.44
CA SER A 524 -10.69 18.48 -20.55
C SER A 524 -11.96 18.23 -21.38
N TRP A 525 -13.12 18.10 -20.72
CA TRP A 525 -14.40 17.97 -21.40
C TRP A 525 -14.70 19.24 -22.22
N LEU A 526 -14.57 20.44 -21.64
CA LEU A 526 -14.78 21.72 -22.35
C LEU A 526 -13.86 21.83 -23.57
N GLY A 527 -12.61 21.42 -23.44
CA GLY A 527 -11.61 21.46 -24.54
C GLY A 527 -11.87 20.42 -25.64
N SER A 528 -12.67 19.39 -25.39
CA SER A 528 -12.98 18.31 -26.34
C SER A 528 -14.14 18.63 -27.28
N LEU A 529 -14.87 19.73 -27.06
CA LEU A 529 -16.07 20.08 -27.80
C LEU A 529 -15.72 20.88 -29.07
N GLU A 530 -16.37 20.53 -30.18
CA GLU A 530 -16.12 21.14 -31.50
C GLU A 530 -17.43 21.70 -32.13
N GLY A 531 -17.30 22.42 -33.21
CA GLY A 531 -18.44 22.99 -33.93
C GLY A 531 -19.19 24.08 -33.17
N GLU A 532 -20.51 24.09 -33.24
CA GLU A 532 -21.36 25.09 -32.55
C GLU A 532 -21.30 24.91 -31.02
N GLU A 533 -21.27 23.67 -30.54
CA GLU A 533 -21.08 23.37 -29.12
C GLU A 533 -19.68 23.82 -28.63
N GLY A 534 -18.64 23.70 -29.49
CA GLY A 534 -17.30 24.18 -29.21
C GLY A 534 -17.24 25.69 -29.02
N GLY A 535 -18.01 26.47 -29.76
CA GLY A 535 -18.12 27.92 -29.57
C GLY A 535 -18.72 28.30 -28.22
N ALA A 536 -19.79 27.61 -27.81
CA ALA A 536 -20.42 27.81 -26.49
C ALA A 536 -19.49 27.34 -25.35
N ALA A 537 -18.81 26.23 -25.53
CA ALA A 537 -17.83 25.70 -24.57
C ALA A 537 -16.63 26.63 -24.39
N ALA A 538 -16.10 27.22 -25.48
CA ALA A 538 -15.01 28.18 -25.42
C ALA A 538 -15.41 29.45 -24.66
N ALA A 539 -16.64 29.96 -24.87
CA ALA A 539 -17.17 31.11 -24.14
C ALA A 539 -17.30 30.76 -22.64
N LEU A 540 -17.83 29.58 -22.31
CA LEU A 540 -17.97 29.08 -20.93
C LEU A 540 -16.58 28.90 -20.29
N ALA A 541 -15.62 28.28 -20.97
CA ALA A 541 -14.24 28.11 -20.49
C ALA A 541 -13.56 29.47 -20.23
N GLY A 542 -13.74 30.45 -21.10
CA GLY A 542 -13.26 31.82 -20.88
C GLY A 542 -13.89 32.47 -19.62
N ALA A 543 -15.18 32.24 -19.37
CA ALA A 543 -15.84 32.68 -18.14
C ALA A 543 -15.27 31.96 -16.90
N CYS A 544 -15.00 30.64 -16.99
CA CYS A 544 -14.39 29.87 -15.93
C CYS A 544 -12.97 30.38 -15.59
N VAL A 545 -12.15 30.69 -16.59
CA VAL A 545 -10.80 31.27 -16.39
C VAL A 545 -10.90 32.62 -15.66
N ARG A 546 -11.80 33.52 -16.08
CA ARG A 546 -11.99 34.81 -15.39
C ARG A 546 -12.48 34.66 -13.96
N ALA A 547 -13.45 33.77 -13.71
CA ALA A 547 -13.97 33.50 -12.38
C ALA A 547 -12.89 32.91 -11.44
N ALA A 548 -12.10 31.96 -11.94
CA ALA A 548 -10.99 31.38 -11.18
C ALA A 548 -9.91 32.44 -10.87
N GLY A 549 -9.59 33.33 -11.83
CA GLY A 549 -8.67 34.44 -11.58
C GLY A 549 -9.19 35.43 -10.52
N ALA A 550 -10.47 35.77 -10.55
CA ALA A 550 -11.12 36.62 -9.55
C ALA A 550 -11.22 35.98 -8.15
N ALA A 551 -11.27 34.68 -8.08
CA ALA A 551 -11.36 33.91 -6.83
C ALA A 551 -10.02 33.73 -6.09
N LEU A 552 -8.89 34.05 -6.73
CA LEU A 552 -7.55 33.88 -6.14
C LEU A 552 -7.37 34.53 -4.75
N PRO A 553 -7.87 35.73 -4.46
CA PRO A 553 -7.73 36.32 -3.13
C PRO A 553 -8.50 35.57 -2.05
N HIS A 554 -9.52 34.77 -2.41
CA HIS A 554 -10.43 34.09 -1.48
C HIS A 554 -10.08 32.61 -1.30
N SER A 555 -9.65 31.93 -2.35
CA SER A 555 -9.24 30.50 -2.33
C SER A 555 -8.03 30.29 -3.27
N PRO A 556 -6.82 30.70 -2.84
CA PRO A 556 -5.63 30.73 -3.69
C PRO A 556 -5.28 29.39 -4.32
N ALA A 557 -5.23 28.32 -3.53
CA ALA A 557 -4.81 27.00 -3.97
C ALA A 557 -5.79 26.41 -4.98
N ALA A 558 -7.10 26.39 -4.67
CA ALA A 558 -8.10 25.83 -5.57
C ALA A 558 -8.21 26.64 -6.88
N ALA A 559 -8.17 27.97 -6.77
CA ALA A 559 -8.23 28.87 -7.93
C ALA A 559 -7.02 28.69 -8.86
N ALA A 560 -5.81 28.61 -8.32
CA ALA A 560 -4.59 28.40 -9.11
C ALA A 560 -4.59 27.01 -9.79
N LEU A 561 -5.09 25.97 -9.12
CA LEU A 561 -5.22 24.64 -9.70
C LEU A 561 -6.25 24.63 -10.85
N ALA A 562 -7.41 25.26 -10.64
CA ALA A 562 -8.42 25.40 -11.67
C ALA A 562 -7.90 26.15 -12.88
N LEU A 563 -7.19 27.28 -12.68
CA LEU A 563 -6.53 28.03 -13.75
C LEU A 563 -5.55 27.16 -14.54
N ARG A 564 -4.71 26.39 -13.85
CA ARG A 564 -3.75 25.50 -14.50
C ARG A 564 -4.44 24.48 -15.42
N LYS A 565 -5.48 23.81 -14.91
CA LYS A 565 -6.22 22.79 -15.68
C LYS A 565 -6.94 23.45 -16.87
N LEU A 566 -7.65 24.55 -16.66
CA LEU A 566 -8.37 25.28 -17.70
C LEU A 566 -7.42 25.81 -18.80
N CYS A 567 -6.25 26.36 -18.43
CA CYS A 567 -5.28 26.85 -19.40
C CYS A 567 -4.60 25.73 -20.19
N ALA A 568 -4.40 24.55 -19.57
CA ALA A 568 -3.81 23.41 -20.25
C ALA A 568 -4.76 22.79 -21.29
N ASP A 569 -6.04 22.65 -20.95
CA ASP A 569 -7.01 21.91 -21.76
C ASP A 569 -7.84 22.81 -22.71
N CYS A 570 -8.04 24.08 -22.34
CA CYS A 570 -8.83 25.04 -23.14
C CYS A 570 -7.91 26.09 -23.81
N SER A 571 -7.17 25.70 -24.83
CA SER A 571 -6.10 26.54 -25.45
C SER A 571 -6.57 27.86 -26.00
N ALA A 572 -7.68 27.91 -26.72
CA ALA A 572 -8.16 29.15 -27.36
C ALA A 572 -8.60 30.22 -26.32
N PRO A 573 -9.43 29.91 -25.30
CA PRO A 573 -9.73 30.85 -24.21
C PRO A 573 -8.48 31.26 -23.41
N ALA A 574 -7.57 30.34 -23.16
CA ALA A 574 -6.33 30.61 -22.45
C ALA A 574 -5.43 31.60 -23.22
N ALA A 575 -5.26 31.43 -24.53
CA ALA A 575 -4.50 32.33 -25.38
C ALA A 575 -5.12 33.74 -25.42
N ALA A 576 -6.45 33.83 -25.48
CA ALA A 576 -7.16 35.13 -25.48
C ALA A 576 -6.94 35.91 -24.17
N LEU A 577 -6.80 35.19 -23.01
CA LEU A 577 -6.63 35.77 -21.68
C LEU A 577 -5.18 35.70 -21.15
N ALA A 578 -4.20 35.40 -22.00
CA ALA A 578 -2.81 35.20 -21.60
C ALA A 578 -2.21 36.43 -20.86
N ALA A 579 -2.52 37.62 -21.28
CA ALA A 579 -2.05 38.85 -20.64
C ALA A 579 -2.61 39.00 -19.20
N ASP A 580 -3.89 38.71 -19.01
CA ASP A 580 -4.55 38.78 -17.69
C ASP A 580 -3.99 37.72 -16.76
N ILE A 581 -3.75 36.46 -17.25
CA ILE A 581 -3.18 35.36 -16.50
C ILE A 581 -1.74 35.69 -16.07
N VAL A 582 -0.92 36.24 -16.95
CA VAL A 582 0.45 36.70 -16.65
C VAL A 582 0.42 37.82 -15.61
N PHE A 583 -0.46 38.80 -15.79
CA PHE A 583 -0.62 39.91 -14.84
C PHE A 583 -0.99 39.41 -13.43
N VAL A 584 -1.95 38.50 -13.34
CA VAL A 584 -2.36 37.91 -12.05
C VAL A 584 -1.22 37.08 -11.44
N THR A 585 -0.47 36.35 -12.27
CA THR A 585 0.68 35.54 -11.77
C THR A 585 1.79 36.42 -11.20
N GLN A 586 2.01 37.60 -11.74
CA GLN A 586 3.04 38.55 -11.27
C GLN A 586 2.63 39.30 -10.01
N ASN A 587 1.37 39.71 -9.93
CA ASN A 587 0.87 40.66 -8.92
C ASN A 587 0.15 39.93 -7.74
N ALA A 588 -0.04 38.66 -7.80
CA ALA A 588 -0.70 37.96 -6.72
C ALA A 588 0.18 37.97 -5.45
N ASP A 589 -0.21 38.77 -4.47
CA ASP A 589 0.30 38.71 -3.08
C ASP A 589 0.08 37.31 -2.44
N VAL A 590 -0.63 36.49 -3.14
CA VAL A 590 -0.95 35.08 -2.98
C VAL A 590 0.28 34.18 -3.06
N GLY A 591 1.43 34.69 -3.52
CA GLY A 591 2.64 33.94 -3.81
C GLY A 591 3.50 33.54 -2.61
N ARG A 592 3.00 33.61 -1.37
CA ARG A 592 3.72 33.09 -0.20
C ARG A 592 3.73 31.56 -0.16
N ASP A 593 2.72 30.91 -0.74
CA ASP A 593 2.68 29.45 -0.88
C ASP A 593 3.33 29.02 -2.21
N LEU A 594 4.40 28.23 -2.10
CA LEU A 594 5.18 27.72 -3.23
C LEU A 594 4.37 26.84 -4.16
N TRP A 595 3.39 26.11 -3.64
CA TRP A 595 2.55 25.22 -4.46
C TRP A 595 1.62 26.02 -5.35
N THR A 596 0.90 26.99 -4.78
CA THR A 596 0.00 27.90 -5.51
C THR A 596 0.74 28.65 -6.62
N ARG A 597 1.91 29.19 -6.31
CA ARG A 597 2.76 29.88 -7.29
C ARG A 597 3.16 29.01 -8.47
N ARG A 598 3.50 27.73 -8.20
CA ARG A 598 3.80 26.78 -9.27
C ARG A 598 2.61 26.55 -10.19
N GLN A 599 1.39 26.42 -9.63
CA GLN A 599 0.17 26.26 -10.44
C GLN A 599 -0.07 27.49 -11.34
N LEU A 600 0.10 28.71 -10.81
CA LEU A 600 -0.05 29.94 -11.57
C LEU A 600 0.98 30.07 -12.70
N LEU A 601 2.25 29.78 -12.43
CA LEU A 601 3.29 29.78 -13.46
C LEU A 601 3.05 28.72 -14.53
N SER A 602 2.54 27.56 -14.17
CA SER A 602 2.12 26.54 -15.15
C SER A 602 0.92 27.02 -15.99
N ALA A 603 -0.06 27.68 -15.38
CA ALA A 603 -1.19 28.27 -16.10
C ALA A 603 -0.74 29.35 -17.09
N ALA A 604 0.13 30.25 -16.66
CA ALA A 604 0.72 31.29 -17.52
C ALA A 604 1.51 30.66 -18.67
N GLY A 605 2.34 29.66 -18.40
CA GLY A 605 3.09 28.92 -19.43
C GLY A 605 2.19 28.27 -20.47
N ALA A 606 1.12 27.59 -20.05
CA ALA A 606 0.16 26.95 -20.95
C ALA A 606 -0.58 27.99 -21.81
N ALA A 607 -1.01 29.11 -21.23
CA ALA A 607 -1.66 30.19 -21.95
C ALA A 607 -0.71 30.86 -22.98
N LEU A 608 0.57 31.05 -22.62
CA LEU A 608 1.59 31.58 -23.52
C LEU A 608 1.91 30.60 -24.65
N ALA A 609 2.02 29.28 -24.34
CA ALA A 609 2.28 28.25 -25.34
C ALA A 609 1.17 28.14 -26.39
N ALA A 610 -0.08 28.43 -26.00
CA ALA A 610 -1.24 28.49 -26.89
C ALA A 610 -1.34 29.81 -27.71
N SER A 611 -0.55 30.84 -27.39
CA SER A 611 -0.60 32.16 -27.99
C SER A 611 0.37 32.29 -29.17
N GLU A 612 0.12 33.25 -30.06
CA GLU A 612 1.08 33.58 -31.11
C GLU A 612 2.40 34.10 -30.54
N LEU A 613 3.53 33.66 -31.10
CA LEU A 613 4.89 33.98 -30.63
C LEU A 613 5.11 35.49 -30.44
N THR A 614 4.59 36.32 -31.36
CA THR A 614 4.73 37.76 -31.32
C THR A 614 4.05 38.41 -30.10
N ARG A 615 2.95 37.82 -29.63
CA ARG A 615 2.22 38.27 -28.44
C ARG A 615 2.77 37.63 -27.16
N ALA A 616 3.18 36.38 -27.23
CA ALA A 616 3.66 35.62 -26.06
C ALA A 616 5.06 36.03 -25.60
N ALA A 617 5.99 36.29 -26.53
CA ALA A 617 7.40 36.55 -26.21
C ALA A 617 7.61 37.80 -25.29
N PRO A 618 6.97 38.96 -25.46
CA PRO A 618 7.13 40.06 -24.51
C PRO A 618 6.55 39.75 -23.12
N LEU A 619 5.42 39.02 -23.02
CA LEU A 619 4.82 38.61 -21.77
C LEU A 619 5.71 37.60 -21.03
N LEU A 620 6.26 36.62 -21.77
CA LEU A 620 7.20 35.63 -21.22
C LEU A 620 8.45 36.31 -20.68
N ARG A 621 8.97 37.33 -21.37
CA ARG A 621 10.16 38.06 -20.93
C ARG A 621 9.95 38.72 -19.56
N THR A 622 8.80 39.30 -19.29
CA THR A 622 8.51 39.93 -17.98
C THR A 622 8.51 38.90 -16.85
N LEU A 623 7.97 37.70 -17.09
CA LEU A 623 8.03 36.56 -16.10
C LEU A 623 9.47 36.06 -15.92
N ALA A 624 10.20 35.91 -17.02
CA ALA A 624 11.59 35.41 -17.00
C ALA A 624 12.51 36.39 -16.26
N ASP A 625 12.39 37.71 -16.52
CA ASP A 625 13.17 38.73 -15.82
C ASP A 625 12.89 38.75 -14.31
N GLN A 626 11.63 38.57 -13.92
CA GLN A 626 11.25 38.45 -12.50
C GLN A 626 11.87 37.19 -11.85
N LEU A 627 11.77 36.03 -12.49
CA LEU A 627 12.32 34.79 -11.98
C LEU A 627 13.85 34.82 -11.92
N ALA A 628 14.52 35.43 -12.91
CA ALA A 628 15.96 35.62 -12.94
C ALA A 628 16.43 36.55 -11.80
N ALA A 629 15.70 37.66 -11.56
CA ALA A 629 15.98 38.57 -10.48
C ALA A 629 15.84 37.87 -9.09
N GLU A 630 14.81 37.05 -8.91
CA GLU A 630 14.60 36.30 -7.68
C GLU A 630 15.70 35.24 -7.46
N LEU A 631 16.13 34.53 -8.49
CA LEU A 631 17.24 33.59 -8.43
C LEU A 631 18.54 34.31 -8.01
N THR A 632 18.83 35.46 -8.64
CA THR A 632 20.01 36.29 -8.34
C THR A 632 19.97 36.85 -6.91
N GLN A 633 18.84 37.40 -6.47
CA GLN A 633 18.68 37.94 -5.11
C GLN A 633 18.91 36.86 -4.06
N LYS A 634 18.45 35.67 -4.32
CA LYS A 634 18.57 34.55 -3.38
C LYS A 634 19.94 33.87 -3.42
N ALA A 635 20.66 33.92 -4.52
CA ALA A 635 22.08 33.58 -4.56
C ALA A 635 22.88 34.50 -3.61
N ASN A 636 22.50 35.76 -3.45
CA ASN A 636 23.17 36.73 -2.60
C ASN A 636 22.71 36.74 -1.12
N SER A 637 21.67 35.95 -0.76
CA SER A 637 21.12 35.88 0.59
C SER A 637 21.49 34.58 1.31
N SER A 638 21.94 34.66 2.56
CA SER A 638 22.43 33.51 3.37
C SER A 638 21.34 32.57 3.95
N GLY A 639 20.08 32.65 3.50
CA GLY A 639 18.96 31.87 4.05
C GLY A 639 18.73 30.52 3.32
N ARG A 640 18.81 29.41 4.04
CA ARG A 640 18.74 28.02 3.52
C ARG A 640 17.43 27.58 2.84
N GLY A 641 16.35 28.34 2.83
CA GLY A 641 15.04 27.87 2.33
C GLY A 641 14.49 28.59 1.09
N ALA A 642 15.01 29.75 0.76
CA ALA A 642 14.33 30.70 -0.13
C ALA A 642 14.60 30.50 -1.64
N GLY A 643 15.72 29.89 -2.05
CA GLY A 643 16.11 29.69 -3.46
C GLY A 643 15.34 28.57 -4.18
N CYS A 644 14.86 27.59 -3.43
CA CYS A 644 14.16 26.43 -3.98
C CYS A 644 12.80 26.81 -4.63
N GLY A 645 12.14 27.85 -4.16
CA GLY A 645 10.83 28.30 -4.70
C GLY A 645 10.91 28.89 -6.09
N ALA A 646 11.86 29.79 -6.35
CA ALA A 646 12.04 30.39 -7.68
C ALA A 646 12.45 29.32 -8.71
N ALA A 647 13.34 28.40 -8.32
CA ALA A 647 13.76 27.28 -9.17
C ALA A 647 12.59 26.34 -9.54
N LYS A 648 11.75 25.98 -8.57
CA LYS A 648 10.54 25.19 -8.82
C LYS A 648 9.54 25.93 -9.72
N GLY A 649 9.48 27.24 -9.62
CA GLY A 649 8.70 28.09 -10.51
C GLY A 649 9.23 28.07 -11.95
N CYS A 650 10.55 28.18 -12.14
CA CYS A 650 11.20 28.04 -13.46
C CYS A 650 10.90 26.68 -14.09
N VAL A 651 11.00 25.60 -13.31
CA VAL A 651 10.67 24.24 -13.77
C VAL A 651 9.21 24.14 -14.21
N ALA A 652 8.28 24.69 -13.43
CA ALA A 652 6.85 24.67 -13.75
C ALA A 652 6.53 25.43 -15.04
N LEU A 653 7.10 26.62 -15.21
CA LEU A 653 6.94 27.43 -16.41
C LEU A 653 7.57 26.74 -17.62
N MET A 654 8.79 26.21 -17.48
CA MET A 654 9.49 25.48 -18.56
C MET A 654 8.70 24.25 -19.03
N GLY A 655 8.18 23.45 -18.08
CA GLY A 655 7.36 22.27 -18.40
C GLY A 655 6.08 22.64 -19.16
N ALA A 656 5.43 23.72 -18.78
CA ALA A 656 4.23 24.22 -19.46
C ALA A 656 4.50 24.78 -20.87
N LEU A 657 5.71 25.25 -21.15
CA LEU A 657 6.16 25.73 -22.46
C LEU A 657 6.66 24.60 -23.38
N ALA A 658 6.67 23.34 -22.94
CA ALA A 658 7.14 22.21 -23.78
C ALA A 658 6.47 22.12 -25.17
N PRO A 659 5.16 22.47 -25.35
CA PRO A 659 4.55 22.49 -26.68
C PRO A 659 5.05 23.63 -27.59
N ALA A 660 5.79 24.62 -27.04
CA ALA A 660 6.27 25.80 -27.75
C ALA A 660 7.79 25.98 -27.59
N PRO A 661 8.63 25.17 -28.28
CA PRO A 661 10.09 25.15 -28.08
C PRO A 661 10.76 26.53 -28.28
N ALA A 662 10.27 27.36 -29.20
CA ALA A 662 10.79 28.71 -29.37
C ALA A 662 10.64 29.57 -28.10
N LEU A 663 9.52 29.50 -27.41
CA LEU A 663 9.30 30.19 -26.13
C LEU A 663 10.16 29.58 -25.02
N ALA A 664 10.25 28.27 -24.96
CA ALA A 664 11.12 27.58 -24.00
C ALA A 664 12.60 27.99 -24.17
N ALA A 665 13.08 28.13 -25.41
CA ALA A 665 14.42 28.64 -25.72
C ALA A 665 14.60 30.12 -25.29
N HIS A 666 13.58 30.95 -25.47
CA HIS A 666 13.62 32.33 -24.96
C HIS A 666 13.70 32.41 -23.45
N LEU A 667 12.94 31.55 -22.74
CA LEU A 667 13.00 31.45 -21.29
C LEU A 667 14.39 31.02 -20.80
N LEU A 668 14.95 29.95 -21.37
CA LEU A 668 16.27 29.45 -20.98
C LEU A 668 17.37 30.51 -21.18
N ARG A 669 17.40 31.19 -22.34
CA ARG A 669 18.35 32.28 -22.60
C ARG A 669 18.26 33.40 -21.56
N ALA A 670 17.07 33.75 -21.12
CA ALA A 670 16.88 34.79 -20.12
C ALA A 670 17.35 34.33 -18.72
N LEU A 671 17.23 33.01 -18.40
CA LEU A 671 17.64 32.44 -17.11
C LEU A 671 19.15 32.13 -17.02
N LEU A 672 19.85 31.83 -18.11
CA LEU A 672 21.26 31.41 -18.12
C LEU A 672 22.19 32.35 -17.32
N PRO A 673 22.10 33.70 -17.40
CA PRO A 673 22.95 34.56 -16.59
C PRO A 673 22.75 34.43 -15.08
N ALA A 674 21.51 34.19 -14.63
CA ALA A 674 21.19 33.95 -13.23
C ALA A 674 21.62 32.56 -12.78
N LEU A 675 21.47 31.54 -13.63
CA LEU A 675 21.91 30.18 -13.37
C LEU A 675 23.44 30.09 -13.20
N ALA A 676 24.20 30.92 -13.89
CA ALA A 676 25.66 30.99 -13.79
C ALA A 676 26.16 31.38 -12.40
N LEU A 677 25.33 32.00 -11.57
CA LEU A 677 25.69 32.40 -10.19
C LEU A 677 25.44 31.28 -9.18
N LEU A 678 24.59 30.29 -9.50
CA LEU A 678 24.12 29.27 -8.54
C LEU A 678 25.17 28.22 -8.14
N PRO A 679 26.14 27.83 -8.97
CA PRO A 679 27.14 26.83 -8.56
C PRO A 679 27.89 27.19 -7.28
N GLN A 680 28.04 28.46 -6.97
CA GLN A 680 28.72 28.91 -5.74
C GLN A 680 27.97 28.58 -4.43
N HIS A 681 26.73 28.15 -4.51
CA HIS A 681 25.82 27.91 -3.38
C HIS A 681 25.32 26.46 -3.40
N GLN A 682 25.85 25.62 -2.51
CA GLN A 682 25.56 24.18 -2.45
C GLN A 682 24.05 23.85 -2.52
N HIS A 683 23.23 24.56 -1.74
CA HIS A 683 21.78 24.32 -1.67
C HIS A 683 21.00 24.75 -2.94
N LEU A 684 21.64 25.42 -3.89
CA LEU A 684 21.04 25.87 -5.16
C LEU A 684 21.50 25.05 -6.37
N VAL A 685 22.50 24.20 -6.24
CA VAL A 685 23.07 23.41 -7.34
C VAL A 685 22.07 22.37 -7.85
N GLU A 686 21.41 21.62 -6.98
CA GLU A 686 20.39 20.67 -7.39
C GLU A 686 19.17 21.35 -8.02
N PRO A 687 18.60 22.43 -7.46
CA PRO A 687 17.61 23.26 -8.14
C PRO A 687 18.03 23.75 -9.53
N MET A 688 19.29 24.17 -9.70
CA MET A 688 19.83 24.56 -11.01
C MET A 688 19.80 23.37 -12.00
N PHE A 689 20.27 22.21 -11.60
CA PHE A 689 20.23 21.02 -12.45
C PHE A 689 18.81 20.62 -12.81
N ASN A 690 17.86 20.76 -11.90
CA ASN A 690 16.45 20.50 -12.23
C ASN A 690 15.91 21.46 -13.30
N ILE A 691 16.29 22.73 -13.29
CA ILE A 691 15.93 23.68 -14.36
C ILE A 691 16.56 23.24 -15.68
N LEU A 692 17.87 22.94 -15.70
CA LEU A 692 18.58 22.48 -16.91
C LEU A 692 18.01 21.18 -17.45
N LYS A 693 17.70 20.21 -16.58
CA LYS A 693 17.09 18.92 -16.93
C LYS A 693 15.74 19.13 -17.64
N HIS A 694 14.86 19.94 -17.07
CA HIS A 694 13.56 20.23 -17.69
C HIS A 694 13.70 21.02 -18.98
N SER A 695 14.66 21.96 -19.04
CA SER A 695 14.94 22.71 -20.26
C SER A 695 15.40 21.81 -21.41
N LEU A 696 16.37 20.92 -21.16
CA LEU A 696 16.86 19.94 -22.13
C LEU A 696 15.76 18.97 -22.57
N SER A 697 14.90 18.54 -21.65
CA SER A 697 13.79 17.65 -21.97
C SER A 697 12.72 18.33 -22.83
N SER A 698 12.48 19.64 -22.65
CA SER A 698 11.51 20.43 -23.43
C SER A 698 12.06 20.86 -24.78
N LEU A 699 13.35 21.18 -24.87
CA LEU A 699 13.99 21.68 -26.08
C LEU A 699 14.54 20.57 -26.98
N MET A 700 14.96 19.42 -26.40
CA MET A 700 15.64 18.37 -27.15
C MET A 700 16.82 18.92 -27.99
N ALA A 701 16.82 18.73 -29.31
CA ALA A 701 17.85 19.22 -30.21
C ALA A 701 17.89 20.79 -30.34
N ASP A 702 16.79 21.47 -30.05
CA ASP A 702 16.73 22.95 -30.10
C ASP A 702 17.61 23.61 -29.00
N CYS A 703 18.19 22.83 -28.07
CA CYS A 703 19.14 23.34 -27.08
C CYS A 703 20.56 23.56 -27.64
N LEU A 704 20.89 23.01 -28.79
CA LEU A 704 22.24 23.08 -29.41
C LEU A 704 22.84 24.48 -29.44
N PRO A 705 22.12 25.57 -29.78
CA PRO A 705 22.69 26.92 -29.75
C PRO A 705 23.16 27.41 -28.37
N MET A 706 22.72 26.75 -27.26
CA MET A 706 23.06 27.11 -25.88
C MET A 706 23.88 26.00 -25.19
N ILE A 707 24.24 24.94 -25.91
CA ILE A 707 24.80 23.73 -25.31
C ILE A 707 26.17 23.96 -24.67
N ASN A 708 26.98 24.87 -25.17
CA ASN A 708 28.26 25.23 -24.58
C ASN A 708 28.08 25.79 -23.16
N GLU A 709 27.18 26.76 -23.00
CA GLU A 709 26.90 27.41 -21.72
C GLU A 709 26.30 26.39 -20.73
N ILE A 710 25.39 25.54 -21.20
CA ILE A 710 24.79 24.46 -20.40
C ILE A 710 25.88 23.47 -19.94
N GLY A 711 26.79 23.10 -20.83
CA GLY A 711 27.91 22.19 -20.53
C GLY A 711 28.85 22.76 -19.47
N GLU A 712 29.26 24.01 -19.62
CA GLU A 712 30.14 24.72 -18.68
C GLU A 712 29.48 24.82 -17.28
N LEU A 713 28.19 25.20 -17.23
CA LEU A 713 27.42 25.23 -15.98
C LEU A 713 27.32 23.85 -15.32
N THR A 714 27.10 22.82 -16.13
CA THR A 714 27.00 21.45 -15.65
C THR A 714 28.29 20.98 -15.00
N VAL A 715 29.43 21.18 -15.66
CA VAL A 715 30.74 20.79 -15.11
C VAL A 715 31.08 21.62 -13.86
N ALA A 716 30.86 22.93 -13.89
CA ALA A 716 31.15 23.81 -12.76
C ALA A 716 30.34 23.45 -11.51
N GLY A 717 29.03 23.26 -11.65
CA GLY A 717 28.16 22.87 -10.55
C GLY A 717 28.47 21.47 -10.02
N PHE A 718 28.66 20.51 -10.92
CA PHE A 718 28.87 19.11 -10.53
C PHE A 718 30.22 18.85 -9.85
N LYS A 719 31.28 19.53 -10.25
CA LYS A 719 32.60 19.45 -9.58
C LYS A 719 32.56 19.93 -8.13
N LEU A 720 31.74 20.95 -7.88
CA LEU A 720 31.63 21.51 -6.53
C LEU A 720 30.66 20.68 -5.64
N HIS A 721 29.57 20.22 -6.22
CA HIS A 721 28.50 19.53 -5.51
C HIS A 721 27.90 18.39 -6.36
N PRO A 722 28.57 17.22 -6.42
CA PRO A 722 28.04 16.05 -7.13
C PRO A 722 26.67 15.63 -6.58
N CYS A 723 25.68 15.52 -7.47
CA CYS A 723 24.32 15.12 -7.12
C CYS A 723 23.64 14.37 -8.28
N PRO A 724 22.61 13.53 -8.00
CA PRO A 724 21.89 12.76 -9.03
C PRO A 724 21.36 13.58 -10.20
N ALA A 725 20.76 14.74 -9.90
CA ALA A 725 20.18 15.63 -10.91
C ALA A 725 21.22 16.10 -11.95
N GLY A 726 22.48 16.31 -11.55
CA GLY A 726 23.55 16.66 -12.47
C GLY A 726 23.88 15.55 -13.46
N LEU A 727 23.88 14.29 -13.02
CA LEU A 727 24.07 13.12 -13.91
C LEU A 727 22.91 12.93 -14.88
N ASP A 728 21.69 13.27 -14.46
CA ASP A 728 20.55 13.30 -15.37
C ASP A 728 20.72 14.35 -16.48
N VAL A 729 21.24 15.52 -16.14
CA VAL A 729 21.59 16.55 -17.14
C VAL A 729 22.66 16.02 -18.11
N VAL A 730 23.74 15.42 -17.62
CA VAL A 730 24.77 14.79 -18.46
C VAL A 730 24.16 13.74 -19.39
N LYS A 731 23.27 12.89 -18.89
CA LYS A 731 22.56 11.88 -19.69
C LYS A 731 21.79 12.52 -20.85
N LEU A 732 21.06 13.61 -20.59
CA LEU A 732 20.33 14.32 -21.63
C LEU A 732 21.26 15.01 -22.64
N ILE A 733 22.33 15.64 -22.19
CA ILE A 733 23.38 16.22 -23.08
C ILE A 733 23.89 15.13 -24.03
N VAL A 734 24.26 13.95 -23.53
CA VAL A 734 24.76 12.87 -24.37
C VAL A 734 23.70 12.38 -25.35
N LEU A 735 22.44 12.22 -24.90
CA LEU A 735 21.37 11.72 -25.76
C LEU A 735 21.04 12.68 -26.91
N PHE A 736 21.07 13.99 -26.69
CA PHE A 736 20.64 15.00 -27.65
C PHE A 736 21.78 15.67 -28.42
N ALA A 737 22.99 15.78 -27.86
CA ALA A 737 24.07 16.56 -28.41
C ALA A 737 25.36 15.79 -28.69
N ALA A 738 25.49 14.52 -28.31
CA ALA A 738 26.75 13.76 -28.46
C ALA A 738 27.29 13.65 -29.89
N ASP A 739 26.38 13.59 -30.88
CA ASP A 739 26.76 13.44 -32.31
C ASP A 739 27.09 14.77 -32.99
N GLU A 740 26.61 15.89 -32.42
CA GLU A 740 26.71 17.23 -33.06
C GLU A 740 27.65 18.17 -32.26
N TRP A 741 27.92 17.88 -31.01
CA TRP A 741 28.74 18.73 -30.15
C TRP A 741 29.91 17.97 -29.49
N GLY A 742 31.15 18.29 -29.91
CA GLY A 742 32.37 17.63 -29.40
C GLY A 742 32.61 17.82 -27.92
N GLY A 743 32.10 18.90 -27.29
CA GLY A 743 32.22 19.16 -25.83
C GLY A 743 31.48 18.15 -24.94
N ALA A 744 30.53 17.36 -25.49
CA ALA A 744 29.84 16.32 -24.76
C ALA A 744 30.78 15.27 -24.13
N CYS A 745 31.90 14.98 -24.82
CA CYS A 745 32.94 14.08 -24.30
C CYS A 745 33.55 14.59 -22.99
N ASP A 746 33.93 15.86 -22.96
CA ASP A 746 34.63 16.46 -21.82
C ASP A 746 33.66 16.61 -20.63
N VAL A 747 32.43 17.07 -20.87
CA VAL A 747 31.37 17.15 -19.84
C VAL A 747 31.12 15.77 -19.21
N THR A 748 30.98 14.73 -20.02
CA THR A 748 30.71 13.37 -19.56
C THR A 748 31.87 12.85 -18.71
N ARG A 749 33.10 12.97 -19.22
CA ARG A 749 34.30 12.50 -18.52
C ARG A 749 34.49 13.20 -17.19
N GLU A 750 34.37 14.51 -17.16
CA GLU A 750 34.56 15.32 -15.96
C GLU A 750 33.54 14.97 -14.85
N CYS A 751 32.26 14.84 -15.23
CA CYS A 751 31.20 14.53 -14.29
C CYS A 751 31.27 13.06 -13.80
N VAL A 752 31.56 12.10 -14.69
CA VAL A 752 31.73 10.69 -14.32
C VAL A 752 32.93 10.53 -13.37
N CYS A 753 34.07 11.18 -13.66
CA CYS A 753 35.23 11.15 -12.78
C CYS A 753 34.98 11.80 -11.43
N ALA A 754 34.18 12.87 -11.37
CA ALA A 754 33.80 13.52 -10.11
C ALA A 754 32.87 12.62 -9.28
N ALA A 755 31.87 11.99 -9.90
CA ALA A 755 30.97 11.04 -9.24
C ALA A 755 31.72 9.82 -8.71
N ALA A 756 32.63 9.23 -9.53
CA ALA A 756 33.44 8.08 -9.11
C ALA A 756 34.35 8.40 -7.92
N ARG A 757 34.95 9.58 -7.87
CA ARG A 757 35.78 10.02 -6.73
C ARG A 757 34.95 10.17 -5.46
N THR A 758 33.74 10.71 -5.55
CA THR A 758 32.83 10.86 -4.41
C THR A 758 32.41 9.51 -3.86
N LEU A 759 32.02 8.59 -4.73
CA LEU A 759 31.57 7.24 -4.35
C LEU A 759 32.71 6.34 -3.87
N ALA A 760 33.96 6.55 -4.35
CA ALA A 760 35.11 5.82 -3.89
C ALA A 760 35.50 6.11 -2.42
N THR A 761 35.05 7.24 -1.86
CA THR A 761 35.23 7.55 -0.42
C THR A 761 34.27 6.77 0.47
N ASP A 762 33.00 6.70 0.11
CA ASP A 762 31.97 5.90 0.78
C ASP A 762 30.76 5.72 -0.15
N ALA A 763 30.66 4.58 -0.81
CA ALA A 763 29.55 4.25 -1.70
C ALA A 763 28.21 4.11 -0.95
N ALA A 764 28.24 3.76 0.33
CA ALA A 764 27.04 3.58 1.14
C ALA A 764 26.45 4.93 1.62
N ALA A 765 27.27 5.98 1.69
CA ALA A 765 26.81 7.31 2.10
C ALA A 765 26.04 8.07 1.01
N ALA A 766 26.17 7.66 -0.27
CA ALA A 766 25.53 8.35 -1.40
C ALA A 766 24.88 7.36 -2.39
N PRO A 767 23.90 6.56 -1.94
CA PRO A 767 23.25 5.52 -2.77
C PRO A 767 22.54 6.08 -4.00
N ASP A 768 21.90 7.26 -3.88
CA ASP A 768 21.21 7.93 -4.98
C ASP A 768 22.18 8.38 -6.08
N LEU A 769 23.40 8.82 -5.71
CA LEU A 769 24.45 9.18 -6.67
C LEU A 769 24.95 7.95 -7.40
N ALA A 770 25.09 6.80 -6.73
CA ALA A 770 25.46 5.54 -7.34
C ALA A 770 24.40 5.07 -8.34
N ASP A 771 23.12 5.13 -7.98
CA ASP A 771 22.00 4.81 -8.87
C ASP A 771 22.03 5.68 -10.13
N ALA A 772 22.16 6.99 -9.97
CA ALA A 772 22.23 7.94 -11.09
C ALA A 772 23.47 7.69 -11.99
N LEU A 773 24.64 7.41 -11.41
CA LEU A 773 25.85 7.13 -12.16
C LEU A 773 25.70 5.88 -13.02
N TYR A 774 25.26 4.75 -12.44
CA TYR A 774 25.13 3.51 -13.19
C TYR A 774 23.95 3.53 -14.16
N THR A 775 22.89 4.30 -13.87
CA THR A 775 21.82 4.57 -14.82
C THR A 775 22.32 5.38 -16.03
N LEU A 776 23.17 6.39 -15.82
CA LEU A 776 23.83 7.12 -16.90
C LEU A 776 24.71 6.17 -17.73
N LEU A 777 25.62 5.43 -17.10
CA LEU A 777 26.52 4.50 -17.77
C LEU A 777 25.79 3.41 -18.55
N LEU A 778 24.67 2.92 -18.02
CA LEU A 778 23.77 1.98 -18.71
C LEU A 778 23.17 2.61 -19.97
N ALA A 779 22.71 3.86 -19.88
CA ALA A 779 22.15 4.60 -21.02
C ALA A 779 23.21 4.81 -22.11
N LEU A 780 24.46 5.20 -21.74
CA LEU A 780 25.58 5.31 -22.66
C LEU A 780 25.84 3.98 -23.36
N THR A 781 25.98 2.90 -22.59
CA THR A 781 26.29 1.55 -23.09
C THR A 781 25.22 1.03 -24.07
N ARG A 782 23.94 1.29 -23.80
CA ARG A 782 22.82 0.78 -24.63
C ARG A 782 22.50 1.67 -25.84
N LYS A 783 22.44 3.00 -25.65
CA LYS A 783 21.93 3.94 -26.66
C LYS A 783 23.03 4.59 -27.49
N LYS A 784 24.21 4.85 -26.93
CA LYS A 784 25.32 5.55 -27.57
C LYS A 784 26.65 4.81 -27.28
N PRO A 785 26.82 3.56 -27.76
CA PRO A 785 27.97 2.72 -27.39
C PRO A 785 29.36 3.34 -27.66
N HIS A 786 29.49 4.20 -28.67
CA HIS A 786 30.72 4.89 -28.99
C HIS A 786 31.20 5.85 -27.89
N THR A 787 30.29 6.32 -27.07
CA THR A 787 30.61 7.21 -25.93
C THR A 787 31.33 6.51 -24.79
N LEU A 788 31.36 5.17 -24.77
CA LEU A 788 32.14 4.42 -23.81
C LEU A 788 33.66 4.68 -23.97
N ASP A 789 34.11 5.00 -25.18
CA ASP A 789 35.53 5.34 -25.44
C ASP A 789 35.94 6.62 -24.67
N TRP A 790 35.00 7.49 -24.37
CA TRP A 790 35.24 8.73 -23.63
C TRP A 790 35.67 8.48 -22.17
N ILE A 791 35.24 7.35 -21.59
CA ILE A 791 35.48 6.97 -20.20
C ILE A 791 36.45 5.79 -20.06
N ASP A 792 37.05 5.27 -21.17
CA ASP A 792 38.01 4.16 -21.14
C ASP A 792 39.11 4.31 -20.07
N PRO A 793 39.71 5.50 -19.84
CA PRO A 793 40.76 5.67 -18.83
C PRO A 793 40.31 5.34 -17.39
N VAL A 794 39.03 5.46 -17.08
CA VAL A 794 38.45 5.22 -15.74
C VAL A 794 37.51 4.02 -15.71
N LEU A 795 37.39 3.30 -16.82
CA LEU A 795 36.43 2.19 -16.96
C LEU A 795 36.69 1.07 -15.94
N HIS A 796 37.97 0.76 -15.69
CA HIS A 796 38.36 -0.26 -14.72
C HIS A 796 37.95 0.12 -13.30
N ASP A 797 38.16 1.37 -12.90
CA ASP A 797 37.78 1.86 -11.57
C ASP A 797 36.28 1.88 -11.40
N LEU A 798 35.54 2.25 -12.45
CA LEU A 798 34.07 2.21 -12.46
C LEU A 798 33.50 0.80 -12.32
N VAL A 799 34.18 -0.21 -12.94
CA VAL A 799 33.80 -1.63 -12.80
C VAL A 799 34.02 -2.11 -11.37
N ASN A 800 35.19 -1.79 -10.78
CA ASN A 800 35.50 -2.16 -9.40
C ASN A 800 34.48 -1.52 -8.40
N LEU A 801 34.18 -0.24 -8.59
CA LEU A 801 33.20 0.48 -7.79
C LEU A 801 31.79 -0.12 -7.96
N ALA A 802 31.42 -0.56 -9.17
CA ALA A 802 30.15 -1.25 -9.40
C ALA A 802 30.06 -2.56 -8.63
N CYS A 803 31.17 -3.33 -8.56
CA CYS A 803 31.23 -4.56 -7.78
C CYS A 803 31.01 -4.30 -6.28
N GLU A 804 31.51 -3.19 -5.76
CA GLU A 804 31.26 -2.78 -4.38
C GLU A 804 29.80 -2.35 -4.16
N CYS A 805 29.21 -1.59 -5.09
CA CYS A 805 27.81 -1.19 -5.03
C CYS A 805 26.82 -2.37 -5.04
N VAL A 806 27.15 -3.48 -5.72
CA VAL A 806 26.35 -4.72 -5.68
C VAL A 806 26.24 -5.28 -4.26
N ARG A 807 27.19 -5.00 -3.38
CA ARG A 807 27.21 -5.44 -1.97
C ARG A 807 26.37 -4.57 -1.05
N VAL A 808 26.08 -3.34 -1.42
CA VAL A 808 25.33 -2.39 -0.58
C VAL A 808 23.85 -2.77 -0.56
N TRP A 809 23.21 -2.70 0.60
CA TRP A 809 21.80 -3.11 0.83
C TRP A 809 20.76 -2.22 0.15
N GLU A 810 21.12 -1.03 -0.26
CA GLU A 810 20.24 -0.11 -0.98
C GLU A 810 19.93 -0.64 -2.40
N SER A 811 18.66 -0.86 -2.67
CA SER A 811 18.20 -1.59 -3.86
C SER A 811 18.38 -0.83 -5.19
N GLY A 812 18.45 0.50 -5.17
CA GLY A 812 18.56 1.35 -6.36
C GLY A 812 19.92 1.23 -7.03
N GLY A 813 20.98 1.65 -6.33
CA GLY A 813 22.35 1.65 -6.83
C GLY A 813 22.85 0.25 -7.21
N ALA A 814 22.53 -0.76 -6.39
CA ALA A 814 22.87 -2.16 -6.69
C ALA A 814 22.20 -2.66 -7.98
N ARG A 815 20.92 -2.31 -8.20
CA ARG A 815 20.17 -2.66 -9.44
C ARG A 815 20.78 -2.00 -10.67
N ALA A 816 21.05 -0.70 -10.59
CA ALA A 816 21.65 0.05 -11.69
C ALA A 816 23.06 -0.47 -12.04
N ALA A 817 23.89 -0.76 -11.02
CA ALA A 817 25.20 -1.35 -11.20
C ALA A 817 25.14 -2.73 -11.87
N CYS A 818 24.26 -3.64 -11.40
CA CYS A 818 24.03 -4.94 -12.03
C CYS A 818 23.58 -4.78 -13.49
N GLY A 819 22.64 -3.86 -13.76
CA GLY A 819 22.15 -3.58 -15.11
C GLY A 819 23.24 -3.08 -16.05
N TRP A 820 24.11 -2.17 -15.58
CA TRP A 820 25.25 -1.69 -16.35
C TRP A 820 26.29 -2.78 -16.59
N LEU A 821 26.70 -3.52 -15.56
CA LEU A 821 27.65 -4.63 -15.70
C LEU A 821 27.13 -5.70 -16.68
N ALA A 822 25.84 -6.00 -16.66
CA ALA A 822 25.22 -6.90 -17.62
C ALA A 822 25.29 -6.38 -19.07
N ALA A 823 25.03 -5.08 -19.26
CA ALA A 823 25.14 -4.43 -20.56
C ALA A 823 26.60 -4.38 -21.05
N LEU A 824 27.55 -4.12 -20.16
CA LEU A 824 28.98 -4.10 -20.44
C LEU A 824 29.47 -5.50 -20.81
N ALA A 825 29.03 -6.56 -20.10
CA ALA A 825 29.31 -7.94 -20.42
C ALA A 825 28.95 -8.33 -21.87
N ALA A 826 27.82 -7.79 -22.35
CA ALA A 826 27.35 -8.04 -23.71
C ALA A 826 28.14 -7.30 -24.80
N ARG A 827 28.78 -6.16 -24.44
CA ARG A 827 29.43 -5.26 -25.41
C ARG A 827 30.98 -5.24 -25.33
N ARG A 828 31.49 -5.29 -24.13
CA ARG A 828 32.96 -5.22 -23.85
C ARG A 828 33.33 -6.22 -22.78
N THR A 829 33.20 -7.50 -23.07
CA THR A 829 33.44 -8.62 -22.15
C THR A 829 34.82 -8.53 -21.47
N ASN A 830 35.86 -8.17 -22.24
CA ASN A 830 37.24 -8.11 -21.72
C ASN A 830 37.44 -7.05 -20.61
N ALA A 831 36.61 -5.98 -20.58
CA ALA A 831 36.72 -4.97 -19.52
C ALA A 831 36.28 -5.52 -18.15
N LEU A 832 35.44 -6.56 -18.10
CA LEU A 832 34.96 -7.21 -16.88
C LEU A 832 35.90 -8.33 -16.40
N ARG A 833 36.78 -8.84 -17.25
CA ARG A 833 37.60 -10.04 -16.96
C ARG A 833 38.37 -9.98 -15.64
N PRO A 834 39.04 -8.87 -15.28
CA PRO A 834 39.78 -8.78 -14.02
C PRO A 834 38.85 -8.85 -12.78
N ALA A 835 37.64 -8.30 -12.89
CA ALA A 835 36.67 -8.22 -11.79
C ALA A 835 35.71 -9.42 -11.72
N ALA A 836 35.64 -10.25 -12.77
CA ALA A 836 34.63 -11.30 -12.90
C ALA A 836 34.66 -12.36 -11.78
N PRO A 837 35.79 -12.82 -11.26
CA PRO A 837 35.84 -13.75 -10.13
C PRO A 837 35.29 -13.13 -8.85
N ALA A 838 35.64 -11.88 -8.55
CA ALA A 838 35.17 -11.15 -7.39
C ALA A 838 33.66 -10.87 -7.51
N LEU A 839 33.19 -10.54 -8.70
CA LEU A 839 31.78 -10.30 -8.99
C LEU A 839 30.94 -11.57 -8.84
N ALA A 840 31.46 -12.74 -9.29
CA ALA A 840 30.79 -14.03 -9.09
C ALA A 840 30.67 -14.37 -7.59
N HIS A 841 31.74 -14.18 -6.83
CA HIS A 841 31.73 -14.37 -5.37
C HIS A 841 30.72 -13.43 -4.69
N GLN A 842 30.72 -12.16 -5.08
CA GLN A 842 29.81 -11.17 -4.50
C GLN A 842 28.35 -11.47 -4.82
N ALA A 843 28.05 -11.92 -6.04
CA ALA A 843 26.70 -12.35 -6.41
C ALA A 843 26.20 -13.51 -5.51
N ILE A 844 27.06 -14.49 -5.21
CA ILE A 844 26.71 -15.60 -4.29
C ILE A 844 26.50 -15.11 -2.87
N CYS A 845 27.35 -14.19 -2.36
CA CYS A 845 27.14 -13.57 -1.05
C CYS A 845 25.78 -12.88 -0.95
N THR A 846 25.41 -12.13 -1.97
CA THR A 846 24.15 -11.38 -2.00
C THR A 846 22.94 -12.32 -2.13
N ILE A 847 23.00 -13.36 -2.97
CA ILE A 847 21.94 -14.37 -3.11
C ILE A 847 21.75 -15.17 -1.81
N GLY A 848 22.86 -15.55 -1.16
CA GLY A 848 22.86 -16.32 0.09
C GLY A 848 22.47 -15.50 1.32
N GLY A 849 22.60 -14.19 1.27
CA GLY A 849 22.20 -13.25 2.31
C GLY A 849 20.71 -12.92 2.31
N ALA A 850 20.35 -11.85 3.01
CA ALA A 850 18.96 -11.40 3.12
C ALA A 850 18.55 -10.42 2.00
N ALA A 851 19.07 -10.58 0.78
CA ALA A 851 18.79 -9.67 -0.33
C ALA A 851 17.29 -9.59 -0.66
N PRO A 852 16.75 -8.40 -0.90
CA PRO A 852 15.37 -8.21 -1.35
C PRO A 852 15.10 -8.91 -2.70
N ARG A 853 13.86 -9.32 -2.97
CA ARG A 853 13.49 -9.98 -4.23
C ARG A 853 13.87 -9.19 -5.49
N ALA A 854 13.70 -7.87 -5.45
CA ALA A 854 14.05 -6.99 -6.56
C ALA A 854 15.56 -7.04 -6.91
N GLN A 855 16.40 -7.25 -5.95
CA GLN A 855 17.85 -7.40 -6.15
C GLN A 855 18.22 -8.75 -6.77
N LEU A 856 17.48 -9.82 -6.44
CA LEU A 856 17.66 -11.14 -7.06
C LEU A 856 17.39 -11.12 -8.57
N GLU A 857 16.44 -10.30 -9.04
CA GLU A 857 16.16 -10.13 -10.46
C GLU A 857 17.32 -9.46 -11.21
N ALA A 858 17.91 -8.43 -10.62
CA ALA A 858 19.06 -7.73 -11.19
C ALA A 858 20.32 -8.63 -11.23
N LEU A 859 20.57 -9.38 -10.17
CA LEU A 859 21.63 -10.39 -10.12
C LEU A 859 21.44 -11.51 -11.12
N THR A 860 20.20 -11.94 -11.34
CA THR A 860 19.87 -12.93 -12.36
C THR A 860 20.19 -12.43 -13.77
N GLU A 861 19.88 -11.16 -14.07
CA GLU A 861 20.23 -10.54 -15.36
C GLU A 861 21.74 -10.47 -15.56
N LEU A 862 22.46 -10.10 -14.51
CA LEU A 862 23.91 -10.08 -14.52
C LEU A 862 24.52 -11.47 -14.74
N LEU A 863 24.10 -12.50 -13.99
CA LEU A 863 24.55 -13.87 -14.15
C LEU A 863 24.27 -14.42 -15.53
N LEU A 864 23.10 -14.10 -16.09
CA LEU A 864 22.74 -14.49 -17.45
C LEU A 864 23.64 -13.83 -18.49
N ALA A 865 23.94 -12.55 -18.33
CA ALA A 865 24.84 -11.81 -19.21
C ALA A 865 26.27 -12.37 -19.17
N LEU A 866 26.78 -12.64 -17.96
CA LEU A 866 28.11 -13.26 -17.77
C LEU A 866 28.17 -14.68 -18.33
N ASN A 867 27.08 -15.46 -18.26
CA ASN A 867 27.02 -16.81 -18.84
C ASN A 867 26.94 -16.82 -20.38
N ARG A 868 26.39 -15.76 -20.98
CA ARG A 868 26.34 -15.55 -22.44
C ARG A 868 27.63 -14.95 -23.00
N ALA A 869 28.38 -14.27 -22.17
CA ALA A 869 29.60 -13.55 -22.61
C ALA A 869 30.61 -14.49 -23.25
N GLN A 870 31.15 -14.06 -24.41
CA GLN A 870 32.24 -14.76 -25.09
C GLN A 870 33.57 -14.24 -24.52
N TRP A 871 34.20 -15.03 -23.66
CA TRP A 871 35.52 -14.74 -23.10
C TRP A 871 36.62 -15.08 -24.10
N THR A 872 37.05 -14.09 -24.93
CA THR A 872 38.14 -14.26 -25.90
C THR A 872 39.44 -14.49 -25.15
N GLU A 873 40.28 -15.46 -25.63
CA GLU A 873 41.53 -15.85 -25.02
C GLU A 873 41.44 -16.38 -23.58
N ALA A 874 40.27 -16.96 -23.19
CA ALA A 874 40.13 -17.61 -21.91
C ALA A 874 41.09 -18.80 -21.79
N LYS A 875 41.87 -18.84 -20.69
CA LYS A 875 42.68 -20.02 -20.33
C LYS A 875 41.74 -21.18 -19.98
N GLU A 876 42.23 -22.42 -20.17
CA GLU A 876 41.49 -23.59 -19.71
C GLU A 876 41.12 -23.43 -18.24
N GLY A 877 39.78 -23.48 -17.92
CA GLY A 877 39.27 -23.26 -16.58
C GLY A 877 38.80 -21.84 -16.26
N GLU A 878 38.89 -20.86 -17.19
CA GLU A 878 38.32 -19.53 -16.99
C GLU A 878 36.89 -19.46 -17.55
N GLY A 879 35.98 -18.93 -16.73
CA GLY A 879 34.58 -18.72 -17.10
C GLY A 879 33.63 -18.68 -15.89
N LEU A 880 32.37 -18.27 -16.09
CA LEU A 880 31.42 -18.14 -15.01
C LEU A 880 31.28 -19.40 -14.15
N GLY A 881 31.31 -20.59 -14.79
CA GLY A 881 31.21 -21.86 -14.08
C GLY A 881 32.33 -22.12 -13.10
N SER A 882 33.58 -21.86 -13.49
CA SER A 882 34.76 -22.02 -12.61
C SER A 882 34.78 -20.99 -11.49
N TRP A 883 34.41 -19.75 -11.76
CA TRP A 883 34.31 -18.69 -10.74
C TRP A 883 33.23 -18.95 -9.70
N LEU A 884 32.04 -19.40 -10.11
CA LEU A 884 30.98 -19.79 -9.20
C LEU A 884 31.35 -21.04 -8.40
N ALA A 885 31.99 -22.04 -9.04
CA ALA A 885 32.43 -23.24 -8.35
C ALA A 885 33.50 -22.92 -7.28
N ALA A 886 34.46 -22.05 -7.60
CA ALA A 886 35.46 -21.57 -6.63
C ALA A 886 34.80 -20.79 -5.48
N ALA A 887 33.82 -19.93 -5.78
CA ALA A 887 33.08 -19.18 -4.76
C ALA A 887 32.27 -20.09 -3.82
N LEU A 888 31.68 -21.16 -4.32
CA LEU A 888 30.83 -22.10 -3.56
C LEU A 888 31.63 -23.20 -2.82
N ALA A 889 32.93 -23.35 -3.10
CA ALA A 889 33.76 -24.41 -2.54
C ALA A 889 33.89 -24.39 -1.00
N PRO A 890 33.98 -23.22 -0.31
CA PRO A 890 34.16 -23.21 1.13
C PRO A 890 32.97 -23.88 1.87
N PRO A 891 33.26 -24.72 2.87
CA PRO A 891 32.19 -25.33 3.71
C PRO A 891 31.46 -24.24 4.50
N GLY A 892 30.12 -24.36 4.62
CA GLY A 892 29.28 -23.39 5.33
C GLY A 892 29.02 -22.05 4.59
N PHE A 893 29.62 -21.83 3.42
CA PHE A 893 29.38 -20.67 2.59
C PHE A 893 28.35 -20.97 1.47
N PRO A 894 27.40 -20.08 1.12
CA PRO A 894 27.17 -18.74 1.72
C PRO A 894 26.49 -18.80 3.08
N THR A 895 25.82 -19.89 3.42
CA THR A 895 25.22 -20.16 4.74
C THR A 895 25.31 -21.65 5.09
N ALA A 896 25.16 -22.01 6.38
CA ALA A 896 25.17 -23.39 6.85
C ALA A 896 24.00 -24.24 6.29
N HIS A 897 22.91 -23.61 5.85
CA HIS A 897 21.75 -24.31 5.27
C HIS A 897 21.98 -24.75 3.81
N ALA A 898 22.94 -24.15 3.12
CA ALA A 898 23.26 -24.47 1.73
C ALA A 898 24.06 -25.79 1.65
N THR A 899 23.35 -26.92 1.50
CA THR A 899 23.98 -28.25 1.36
C THR A 899 24.81 -28.37 0.08
N PRO A 900 25.78 -29.29 -0.01
CA PRO A 900 26.51 -29.58 -1.26
C PRO A 900 25.59 -29.88 -2.46
N ALA A 901 24.45 -30.54 -2.20
CA ALA A 901 23.45 -30.85 -3.22
C ALA A 901 22.81 -29.58 -3.78
N HIS A 902 22.44 -28.63 -2.92
CA HIS A 902 21.90 -27.33 -3.32
C HIS A 902 22.90 -26.53 -4.16
N LYS A 903 24.16 -26.47 -3.73
CA LYS A 903 25.24 -25.80 -4.45
C LYS A 903 25.47 -26.38 -5.85
N ASN A 904 25.53 -27.70 -5.96
CA ASN A 904 25.73 -28.39 -7.25
C ASN A 904 24.53 -28.22 -8.18
N LYS A 905 23.31 -28.29 -7.67
CA LYS A 905 22.09 -28.04 -8.44
C LYS A 905 22.07 -26.60 -8.99
N PHE A 906 22.36 -25.61 -8.13
CA PHE A 906 22.45 -24.20 -8.53
C PHE A 906 23.49 -23.99 -9.62
N LEU A 907 24.74 -24.46 -9.42
CA LEU A 907 25.82 -24.32 -10.38
C LEU A 907 25.47 -24.95 -11.74
N THR A 908 24.93 -26.17 -11.74
CA THR A 908 24.57 -26.88 -12.95
C THR A 908 23.48 -26.14 -13.72
N ASN A 909 22.45 -25.64 -13.03
CA ASN A 909 21.32 -24.95 -13.66
C ASN A 909 21.73 -23.56 -14.19
N VAL A 910 22.55 -22.79 -13.45
CA VAL A 910 23.06 -21.50 -13.92
C VAL A 910 23.88 -21.63 -15.19
N ILE A 911 24.76 -22.64 -15.26
CA ILE A 911 25.61 -22.84 -16.45
C ILE A 911 24.80 -23.30 -17.66
N LYS A 912 23.81 -24.18 -17.44
CA LYS A 912 22.93 -24.68 -18.53
C LYS A 912 22.02 -23.59 -19.10
N GLU A 913 21.53 -22.67 -18.25
CA GLU A 913 20.55 -21.69 -18.68
C GLU A 913 21.23 -20.47 -19.30
N ARG A 914 21.13 -20.37 -20.64
CA ARG A 914 21.68 -19.25 -21.42
C ARG A 914 20.60 -18.45 -22.15
N SER A 915 19.34 -18.88 -22.12
CA SER A 915 18.27 -18.31 -22.94
C SER A 915 17.23 -17.56 -22.14
N SER A 916 16.76 -18.11 -21.03
CA SER A 916 15.59 -17.62 -20.29
C SER A 916 15.96 -16.98 -18.96
N LYS A 917 15.75 -15.65 -18.84
CA LYS A 917 15.86 -14.92 -17.56
C LYS A 917 14.92 -15.52 -16.51
N ARG A 918 13.70 -15.92 -16.90
CA ARG A 918 12.70 -16.48 -16.00
C ARG A 918 13.17 -17.78 -15.33
N ARG A 919 13.66 -18.75 -16.12
CA ARG A 919 14.15 -20.03 -15.59
C ARG A 919 15.38 -19.85 -14.69
N LEU A 920 16.26 -18.92 -15.07
CA LEU A 920 17.41 -18.61 -14.24
C LEU A 920 16.99 -17.94 -12.92
N LEU A 921 15.97 -17.07 -12.96
CA LEU A 921 15.44 -16.42 -11.75
C LEU A 921 14.84 -17.47 -10.80
N GLU A 922 14.11 -18.45 -11.30
CA GLU A 922 13.59 -19.55 -10.49
C GLU A 922 14.73 -20.32 -9.80
N THR A 923 15.82 -20.58 -10.51
CA THR A 923 17.02 -21.21 -9.94
C THR A 923 17.67 -20.36 -8.86
N VAL A 924 17.80 -19.05 -9.07
CA VAL A 924 18.37 -18.11 -8.10
C VAL A 924 17.49 -17.98 -6.86
N GLN A 925 16.17 -17.92 -7.03
CA GLN A 925 15.21 -17.85 -5.93
C GLN A 925 15.20 -19.14 -5.12
N GLU A 926 15.19 -20.31 -5.77
CA GLU A 926 15.28 -21.60 -5.11
C GLU A 926 16.57 -21.69 -4.26
N PHE A 927 17.70 -21.30 -4.82
CA PHE A 927 18.96 -21.31 -4.08
C PHE A 927 18.97 -20.31 -2.91
N SER A 928 18.40 -19.12 -3.09
CA SER A 928 18.24 -18.15 -2.01
C SER A 928 17.38 -18.69 -0.86
N LEU A 929 16.28 -19.40 -1.19
CA LEU A 929 15.43 -20.06 -0.18
C LEU A 929 16.16 -21.20 0.53
N ALA A 930 16.98 -21.98 -0.21
CA ALA A 930 17.82 -23.02 0.38
C ALA A 930 18.84 -22.44 1.37
N CYS A 931 19.49 -21.32 1.02
CA CYS A 931 20.42 -20.63 1.91
C CYS A 931 19.77 -20.11 3.19
N ARG A 932 18.48 -19.80 3.15
CA ARG A 932 17.67 -19.37 4.31
C ARG A 932 17.07 -20.52 5.12
N GLY A 933 17.23 -21.76 4.67
CA GLY A 933 16.62 -22.94 5.30
C GLY A 933 15.10 -23.06 5.08
N LEU A 934 14.55 -22.38 4.06
CA LEU A 934 13.10 -22.31 3.79
C LEU A 934 12.63 -23.22 2.65
N ILE A 935 13.50 -24.00 2.01
CA ILE A 935 13.23 -24.64 0.72
C ILE A 935 12.00 -25.55 0.72
N ASP A 936 11.69 -26.25 1.78
CA ASP A 936 10.57 -27.20 1.87
C ASP A 936 9.34 -26.63 2.59
N THR A 937 9.25 -25.31 2.71
CA THR A 937 8.13 -24.64 3.37
C THR A 937 7.02 -24.26 2.40
N GLU A 938 5.81 -24.08 2.92
CA GLU A 938 4.66 -23.55 2.16
C GLU A 938 4.98 -22.16 1.57
N TYR A 939 5.67 -21.32 2.32
CA TYR A 939 6.16 -20.02 1.85
C TYR A 939 7.04 -20.16 0.59
N ALA A 940 7.94 -21.14 0.55
CA ALA A 940 8.75 -21.41 -0.65
C ALA A 940 7.88 -21.86 -1.83
N ARG A 941 6.91 -22.75 -1.57
CA ARG A 941 5.98 -23.23 -2.60
C ARG A 941 5.17 -22.09 -3.19
N GLN A 942 4.55 -21.26 -2.37
CA GLN A 942 3.79 -20.09 -2.81
C GLN A 942 4.67 -19.07 -3.55
N THR A 943 5.88 -18.82 -3.03
CA THR A 943 6.83 -17.89 -3.66
C THR A 943 7.25 -18.34 -5.05
N LEU A 944 7.42 -19.65 -5.28
CA LEU A 944 7.80 -20.21 -6.56
C LEU A 944 6.58 -20.41 -7.49
N ALA A 945 5.39 -20.71 -6.93
CA ALA A 945 4.16 -20.95 -7.68
C ALA A 945 3.46 -19.65 -8.14
N ALA A 946 3.45 -18.59 -7.34
CA ALA A 946 2.77 -17.32 -7.63
C ALA A 946 3.19 -16.67 -8.96
N LYS A 947 4.34 -17.05 -9.54
CA LYS A 947 4.81 -16.57 -10.85
C LYS A 947 4.45 -17.47 -12.02
N SER A 948 3.89 -18.67 -11.79
CA SER A 948 3.40 -19.52 -12.88
C SER A 948 2.01 -19.11 -13.38
N ILE A 949 1.28 -18.31 -12.60
CA ILE A 949 -0.10 -17.88 -12.88
C ILE A 949 -0.14 -16.52 -13.63
N VAL A 950 0.91 -15.72 -13.58
CA VAL A 950 1.01 -14.39 -14.21
C VAL A 950 1.71 -14.47 -15.59
N ALA A 951 1.62 -15.57 -16.29
CA ALA A 951 2.20 -15.75 -17.64
C ALA A 951 1.13 -16.09 -18.65
#